data_6a7b70188e8b3308e2f254fdb44ebe5b
#
_entry.id   6a7b70188e8b3308e2f254fdb44ebe5b
#
_cell.length_a   1.000
_cell.length_b   1.000
_cell.length_c   1.000
_cell.angle_alpha   90.00
_cell.angle_beta   90.00
_cell.angle_gamma   90.00
#
_symmetry.space_group_name_H-M   'P 1'
#
loop_
_entity.id
_entity.type
_entity.pdbx_description
1 polymer ?
#
loop_
_entity_poly.entity_id
_entity_poly.type
_entity_poly.pdbx_seq_one_letter_code
_entity_poly.pdbx_strand_id
1 'polypeptide(L)'
;MDKNANDDNFYDFLETHRVQRGEEYSHTSISNPKGSFYISNEEFDIFYNLYERSLYDDKKKLYMTEKHVDVGPILIDFDFRFKIENENSTDSDEDSIYDNIEKDTIIDSNIVIKRKYTQHHISLILQLYMKYFEMYLDIKPENRYGFVLEKPSPVMNKGLVKDGIHIIFPFIITNPWIQYIIRGHILKEIDIILKDIHLSNSYDDVIDNAVIEKNNWQMYGSTKPGCETYKVTCVYEVYSDKIKVVKNWQHVYPERGLVKLLSIINKNEHIQILDSVKDEVDTYYLKLMDKRQKKVIQDTGVNDKKTKMKKSKLNTCDNLEVVESLIEILSVDRADDYKKWMEVGWCLHNIDHRLLTKWIEFSKQSNKFVSGKCEELWDSMDNIGLGIGSLHRWAQIDNEDKYRKLLRINLVEFIIKSLSGAHYDVSKVVYEMYKHQYVCASITRRIWYEFIDHRWKEIDTGYTLRQKISNEVVNEYCGLMKFYSKKASLLAETDTRKDSLLAKCKKISEITIKLRTTGYKDNIMKECAELFFIPKFIDKLDCETSLIGFENGVYDLNRLEFRDGRPEDYISYSTNINYVEFVADDQLLSDVKEFFNKVITNEKVREYVLTLLASFLNGYTAEERFHIWTGSGSNAKSKTIELFELAFGDYCCKLPITLLTQKRAASNSATSEIARAKGKRFACLQEPDEKENINVGLMKELTGGDKIQARLIYKEPIEFKPQFKMILTCNHLPKIPSDDGGTWRRLRVVEFTSKFVDDPDPNDPNQFPIDYTLADKLPTWGEALIYLLIEHYKIYKRVGLKEPKEVLLCTKNYQINNDTYAEFISDNIMEDAKSIVKIDEIYNYFKIWYKESYSSGSCPNRKDLKDYMEKKYGKHDQVNTRTSQKIRGWKGIAIIPNKLPDFEDEDQEEKDDLDI
;
A
#
# COMPACT_ATOMS: atom_id res chain seq x y z
N MET A 1 23.54 40.39 -44.36
CA MET A 1 24.63 39.51 -44.17
C MET A 1 24.01 38.11 -43.92
N ASP A 2 23.88 37.39 -44.99
CA ASP A 2 23.24 36.08 -45.04
C ASP A 2 24.17 35.07 -44.35
N LYS A 3 23.72 34.50 -43.24
CA LYS A 3 24.35 33.31 -42.67
C LYS A 3 23.82 32.10 -43.44
N ASN A 4 24.77 31.36 -44.03
CA ASN A 4 24.56 30.14 -44.78
C ASN A 4 23.64 29.15 -44.05
N ALA A 5 22.45 28.85 -44.63
CA ALA A 5 21.48 27.90 -44.16
C ALA A 5 21.84 26.41 -44.41
N ASN A 6 23.13 26.06 -44.45
CA ASN A 6 23.58 24.75 -44.95
C ASN A 6 24.38 23.89 -43.94
N ASP A 7 24.49 24.27 -42.68
CA ASP A 7 25.33 23.55 -41.69
C ASP A 7 24.53 23.09 -40.43
N ASP A 8 23.23 23.23 -40.37
CA ASP A 8 22.46 22.79 -39.20
C ASP A 8 22.39 21.26 -39.13
N ASN A 9 23.11 20.69 -38.15
CA ASN A 9 23.09 19.27 -37.83
C ASN A 9 21.77 18.92 -37.09
N PHE A 10 21.15 17.80 -37.39
CA PHE A 10 19.93 17.31 -36.76
C PHE A 10 20.01 17.29 -35.21
N TYR A 11 21.19 16.94 -34.67
CA TYR A 11 21.39 16.93 -33.21
C TYR A 11 21.41 18.32 -32.61
N ASP A 12 21.99 19.29 -33.26
CA ASP A 12 22.00 20.70 -32.84
C ASP A 12 20.60 21.28 -32.87
N PHE A 13 19.80 20.94 -33.88
CA PHE A 13 18.38 21.28 -33.94
C PHE A 13 17.62 20.70 -32.77
N LEU A 14 17.81 19.43 -32.42
CA LEU A 14 17.16 18.81 -31.27
C LEU A 14 17.56 19.50 -29.95
N GLU A 15 18.83 19.84 -29.75
CA GLU A 15 19.28 20.49 -28.52
C GLU A 15 18.66 21.89 -28.33
N THR A 16 18.42 22.65 -29.41
CA THR A 16 17.71 23.94 -29.33
C THR A 16 16.22 23.80 -28.97
N HIS A 17 15.63 22.62 -29.21
CA HIS A 17 14.23 22.31 -28.93
C HIS A 17 14.01 21.43 -27.70
N ARG A 18 15.07 21.25 -26.91
CA ARG A 18 15.02 20.43 -25.69
C ARG A 18 14.15 21.08 -24.63
N VAL A 19 13.25 20.30 -24.04
CA VAL A 19 12.37 20.73 -22.93
C VAL A 19 12.72 20.01 -21.62
N GLN A 20 12.40 20.64 -20.50
CA GLN A 20 12.64 20.08 -19.17
C GLN A 20 11.55 19.09 -18.77
N ARG A 21 11.83 18.30 -17.73
CA ARG A 21 10.88 17.28 -17.24
C ARG A 21 9.61 17.94 -16.68
N GLY A 22 8.47 17.70 -17.32
CA GLY A 22 7.15 18.24 -16.92
C GLY A 22 6.64 19.31 -17.87
N GLU A 23 7.46 19.78 -18.81
CA GLU A 23 7.04 20.68 -19.89
C GLU A 23 6.40 19.91 -21.03
N GLU A 24 5.65 20.62 -21.86
CA GLU A 24 5.03 20.05 -23.04
C GLU A 24 6.09 19.61 -24.06
N TYR A 25 5.87 18.46 -24.70
CA TYR A 25 6.76 17.93 -25.72
C TYR A 25 5.97 17.27 -26.84
N SER A 26 6.54 17.26 -28.04
CA SER A 26 5.99 16.56 -29.23
C SER A 26 6.76 15.29 -29.54
N HIS A 27 8.05 15.26 -29.28
CA HIS A 27 8.94 14.15 -29.60
C HIS A 27 9.80 13.75 -28.41
N THR A 28 10.25 12.47 -28.38
CA THR A 28 11.29 12.04 -27.42
C THR A 28 12.35 11.21 -28.15
N SER A 29 13.59 11.26 -27.63
CA SER A 29 14.64 10.33 -28.04
C SER A 29 15.01 9.40 -26.90
N ILE A 30 15.00 8.08 -27.17
CA ILE A 30 15.27 7.03 -26.19
C ILE A 30 16.78 6.89 -25.89
N SER A 31 17.63 7.26 -26.85
CA SER A 31 19.09 7.18 -26.78
C SER A 31 19.71 8.51 -27.23
N ASN A 32 20.91 8.53 -27.71
CA ASN A 32 21.70 9.72 -28.01
C ASN A 32 21.12 10.58 -29.18
N PRO A 33 20.76 11.87 -28.94
CA PRO A 33 20.70 12.56 -27.65
C PRO A 33 19.41 12.18 -26.89
N LYS A 34 19.54 11.67 -25.67
CA LYS A 34 18.38 11.26 -24.87
C LYS A 34 17.66 12.48 -24.30
N GLY A 35 16.35 12.63 -24.54
CA GLY A 35 15.57 13.78 -24.06
C GLY A 35 14.17 13.85 -24.60
N SER A 36 13.46 14.92 -24.19
CA SER A 36 12.17 15.34 -24.72
C SER A 36 12.35 16.67 -25.47
N PHE A 37 11.62 16.82 -26.56
CA PHE A 37 11.78 17.95 -27.47
C PHE A 37 10.40 18.47 -27.87
N TYR A 38 10.24 19.78 -27.91
CA TYR A 38 9.04 20.42 -28.43
C TYR A 38 9.37 21.05 -29.79
N ILE A 39 8.72 20.54 -30.83
CA ILE A 39 8.87 21.01 -32.20
C ILE A 39 7.52 21.61 -32.58
N SER A 40 7.55 22.88 -32.96
CA SER A 40 6.33 23.61 -33.37
C SER A 40 5.81 23.12 -34.72
N ASN A 41 4.52 23.34 -34.97
CA ASN A 41 3.89 22.99 -36.27
C ASN A 41 4.55 23.69 -37.50
N GLU A 42 5.16 24.86 -37.30
CA GLU A 42 5.85 25.61 -38.32
C GLU A 42 7.21 25.05 -38.68
N GLU A 43 7.82 24.32 -37.73
CA GLU A 43 9.18 23.76 -37.85
C GLU A 43 9.18 22.27 -38.26
N PHE A 44 8.03 21.63 -38.36
CA PHE A 44 7.98 20.21 -38.76
C PHE A 44 8.63 19.90 -40.09
N ASP A 45 8.49 20.77 -41.09
CA ASP A 45 9.12 20.53 -42.38
C ASP A 45 10.64 20.62 -42.31
N ILE A 46 11.20 21.49 -41.48
CA ILE A 46 12.64 21.59 -41.20
C ILE A 46 13.09 20.33 -40.45
N PHE A 47 12.35 19.95 -39.43
CA PHE A 47 12.63 18.75 -38.64
C PHE A 47 12.66 17.48 -39.52
N TYR A 48 11.65 17.24 -40.36
CA TYR A 48 11.61 16.07 -41.23
C TYR A 48 12.75 16.07 -42.24
N ASN A 49 13.11 17.19 -42.80
CA ASN A 49 14.22 17.31 -43.75
C ASN A 49 15.58 16.97 -43.08
N LEU A 50 15.81 17.50 -41.87
CA LEU A 50 17.04 17.20 -41.11
C LEU A 50 17.08 15.75 -40.64
N TYR A 51 15.90 15.20 -40.22
CA TYR A 51 15.76 13.81 -39.82
C TYR A 51 16.06 12.87 -41.00
N GLU A 52 15.48 13.10 -42.17
CA GLU A 52 15.68 12.31 -43.39
C GLU A 52 17.12 12.39 -43.88
N ARG A 53 17.74 13.57 -43.83
CA ARG A 53 19.16 13.76 -44.16
C ARG A 53 20.05 12.91 -43.21
N SER A 54 19.81 12.98 -41.90
CA SER A 54 20.56 12.17 -40.94
C SER A 54 20.34 10.66 -41.14
N LEU A 55 19.14 10.24 -41.52
CA LEU A 55 18.81 8.85 -41.72
C LEU A 55 19.43 8.27 -43.02
N TYR A 56 19.26 8.98 -44.14
CA TYR A 56 19.56 8.46 -45.48
C TYR A 56 20.95 8.89 -46.00
N ASP A 57 21.35 10.13 -45.75
CA ASP A 57 22.64 10.68 -46.23
C ASP A 57 23.76 10.37 -45.24
N ASP A 58 23.56 10.72 -43.96
CA ASP A 58 24.55 10.48 -42.90
C ASP A 58 24.54 9.03 -42.39
N LYS A 59 23.55 8.22 -42.75
CA LYS A 59 23.34 6.81 -42.29
C LYS A 59 23.40 6.62 -40.79
N LYS A 60 22.93 7.62 -40.03
CA LYS A 60 22.90 7.59 -38.56
C LYS A 60 21.77 6.70 -38.05
N LYS A 61 22.03 5.95 -36.97
CA LYS A 61 20.95 5.29 -36.21
C LYS A 61 20.23 6.31 -35.34
N LEU A 62 18.93 6.47 -35.56
CA LEU A 62 18.07 7.40 -34.83
C LEU A 62 17.13 6.67 -33.86
N TYR A 63 16.75 7.35 -32.78
CA TYR A 63 16.01 6.75 -31.65
C TYR A 63 14.76 7.57 -31.29
N MET A 64 14.17 8.26 -32.26
CA MET A 64 13.08 9.19 -32.08
C MET A 64 11.71 8.48 -31.97
N THR A 65 10.85 9.06 -31.13
CA THR A 65 9.45 8.67 -31.00
C THR A 65 8.58 9.94 -30.95
N GLU A 66 7.36 9.84 -31.45
CA GLU A 66 6.35 10.90 -31.47
C GLU A 66 5.33 10.72 -30.36
N LYS A 67 4.91 11.81 -29.74
CA LYS A 67 3.82 11.82 -28.75
C LYS A 67 2.48 11.84 -29.46
N HIS A 68 1.52 11.05 -28.95
CA HIS A 68 0.16 11.03 -29.50
C HIS A 68 -0.51 12.41 -29.44
N VAL A 69 -1.28 12.67 -30.45
CA VAL A 69 -2.20 13.81 -30.59
C VAL A 69 -3.66 13.32 -30.41
N ASP A 70 -4.59 14.25 -30.16
CA ASP A 70 -6.00 13.91 -29.88
C ASP A 70 -6.68 13.15 -31.03
N VAL A 71 -6.22 13.39 -32.25
CA VAL A 71 -6.71 12.77 -33.47
C VAL A 71 -5.52 12.38 -34.33
N GLY A 72 -5.41 11.11 -34.68
CA GLY A 72 -4.26 10.58 -35.41
C GLY A 72 -4.61 9.39 -36.32
N PRO A 73 -3.60 8.87 -37.04
CA PRO A 73 -3.77 7.71 -37.92
C PRO A 73 -4.03 6.43 -37.11
N ILE A 74 -4.62 5.43 -37.76
CA ILE A 74 -4.77 4.11 -37.16
C ILE A 74 -3.40 3.45 -37.05
N LEU A 75 -3.05 3.06 -35.83
CA LEU A 75 -1.81 2.39 -35.48
C LEU A 75 -2.11 1.01 -34.89
N ILE A 76 -1.43 0.00 -35.41
CA ILE A 76 -1.59 -1.39 -34.96
C ILE A 76 -0.21 -1.99 -34.77
N ASP A 77 0.04 -2.55 -33.58
CA ASP A 77 1.26 -3.25 -33.22
C ASP A 77 0.93 -4.70 -32.85
N PHE A 78 1.46 -5.64 -33.62
CA PHE A 78 1.38 -7.05 -33.34
C PHE A 78 2.71 -7.55 -32.79
N ASP A 79 2.69 -8.09 -31.59
CA ASP A 79 3.85 -8.63 -30.86
C ASP A 79 3.67 -10.14 -30.68
N PHE A 80 4.21 -10.93 -31.58
CA PHE A 80 4.11 -12.39 -31.58
C PHE A 80 5.21 -13.00 -30.73
N ARG A 81 4.84 -13.98 -29.89
CA ARG A 81 5.78 -14.78 -29.11
C ARG A 81 5.41 -16.26 -29.25
N PHE A 82 6.42 -17.10 -29.55
CA PHE A 82 6.21 -18.53 -29.73
C PHE A 82 7.45 -19.33 -29.34
N LYS A 83 7.24 -20.60 -28.95
CA LYS A 83 8.32 -21.55 -28.66
C LYS A 83 8.86 -22.18 -29.96
N ILE A 84 10.13 -22.55 -29.94
CA ILE A 84 10.68 -23.42 -31.01
C ILE A 84 10.21 -24.85 -30.70
N GLU A 85 9.46 -25.45 -31.60
CA GLU A 85 9.03 -26.83 -31.47
C GLU A 85 10.22 -27.74 -31.83
N ASN A 86 10.67 -28.55 -30.86
CA ASN A 86 11.54 -29.70 -31.13
C ASN A 86 10.66 -30.94 -31.17
N GLU A 87 10.63 -31.65 -32.30
CA GLU A 87 10.01 -32.96 -32.41
C GLU A 87 10.75 -33.96 -31.49
N ASN A 88 9.97 -34.65 -30.62
CA ASN A 88 10.30 -35.76 -29.74
C ASN A 88 10.87 -35.45 -28.35
N SER A 89 9.97 -35.48 -27.33
CA SER A 89 10.25 -36.14 -26.05
C SER A 89 8.98 -36.30 -25.21
N THR A 90 8.56 -37.54 -25.08
CA THR A 90 7.72 -38.02 -23.95
C THR A 90 8.67 -38.59 -22.93
N ASP A 91 8.90 -37.93 -21.79
CA ASP A 91 9.32 -38.58 -20.54
C ASP A 91 9.24 -37.62 -19.36
N SER A 92 8.62 -38.12 -18.30
CA SER A 92 8.23 -37.38 -17.08
C SER A 92 9.19 -37.63 -15.91
N ASP A 93 10.50 -37.41 -16.09
CA ASP A 93 11.48 -37.59 -15.00
C ASP A 93 12.17 -36.26 -14.61
N GLU A 94 12.64 -36.15 -13.37
CA GLU A 94 13.36 -34.99 -12.83
C GLU A 94 14.56 -34.57 -13.69
N ASP A 95 15.17 -35.49 -14.42
CA ASP A 95 16.27 -35.24 -15.33
C ASP A 95 15.85 -34.40 -16.56
N SER A 96 14.57 -34.43 -16.97
CA SER A 96 14.06 -33.66 -18.12
C SER A 96 14.08 -32.15 -17.91
N ILE A 97 14.04 -31.71 -16.67
CA ILE A 97 14.07 -30.28 -16.31
C ILE A 97 15.42 -29.64 -16.67
N TYR A 98 16.52 -30.33 -16.34
CA TYR A 98 17.87 -29.85 -16.62
C TYR A 98 18.24 -29.98 -18.12
N ASP A 99 17.75 -31.00 -18.82
CA ASP A 99 17.97 -31.17 -20.24
C ASP A 99 17.29 -30.08 -21.09
N ASN A 100 16.09 -29.66 -20.73
CA ASN A 100 15.38 -28.60 -21.43
C ASN A 100 16.08 -27.24 -21.31
N ILE A 101 16.66 -26.94 -20.14
CA ILE A 101 17.34 -25.65 -19.87
C ILE A 101 18.70 -25.60 -20.60
N GLU A 102 19.44 -26.72 -20.70
CA GLU A 102 20.70 -26.73 -21.44
C GLU A 102 20.50 -26.58 -22.95
N LYS A 103 19.39 -27.07 -23.52
CA LYS A 103 19.05 -26.84 -24.93
C LYS A 103 18.78 -25.37 -25.23
N ASP A 104 18.22 -24.62 -24.26
CA ASP A 104 17.99 -23.19 -24.43
C ASP A 104 19.24 -22.32 -24.24
N THR A 105 20.31 -22.85 -23.62
CA THR A 105 21.56 -22.10 -23.38
C THR A 105 22.67 -22.40 -24.40
N ILE A 106 22.57 -23.47 -25.17
CA ILE A 106 23.48 -23.77 -26.31
C ILE A 106 22.72 -23.40 -27.58
N ILE A 107 22.66 -22.13 -27.90
CA ILE A 107 22.27 -21.67 -29.22
C ILE A 107 23.39 -22.10 -30.17
N ASP A 108 23.17 -23.19 -30.90
CA ASP A 108 23.95 -23.50 -32.09
C ASP A 108 23.79 -22.32 -33.06
N SER A 109 24.88 -21.68 -33.39
CA SER A 109 24.92 -20.44 -34.21
C SER A 109 24.35 -20.65 -35.65
N ASN A 110 23.74 -21.78 -35.93
CA ASN A 110 23.18 -22.17 -37.21
C ASN A 110 21.65 -22.40 -37.22
N ILE A 111 20.91 -22.12 -36.11
CA ILE A 111 19.46 -22.23 -36.18
C ILE A 111 18.89 -20.98 -36.84
N VAL A 112 18.46 -21.10 -38.09
CA VAL A 112 17.69 -20.07 -38.80
C VAL A 112 16.30 -20.03 -38.23
N ILE A 113 16.03 -19.06 -37.35
CA ILE A 113 14.71 -18.83 -36.76
C ILE A 113 13.78 -18.34 -37.86
N LYS A 114 12.78 -19.16 -38.22
CA LYS A 114 11.79 -18.82 -39.24
C LYS A 114 10.59 -18.09 -38.62
N ARG A 115 10.10 -17.09 -39.33
CA ARG A 115 8.85 -16.38 -39.09
C ARG A 115 7.66 -17.35 -39.22
N LYS A 116 6.73 -17.36 -38.23
CA LYS A 116 5.57 -18.26 -38.25
C LYS A 116 4.37 -17.68 -38.99
N TYR A 117 4.16 -16.35 -38.95
CA TYR A 117 3.10 -15.74 -39.74
C TYR A 117 3.50 -15.57 -41.20
N THR A 118 2.51 -15.56 -42.09
CA THR A 118 2.66 -15.47 -43.53
C THR A 118 1.97 -14.21 -44.06
N GLN A 119 2.20 -13.87 -45.32
CA GLN A 119 1.46 -12.77 -45.98
C GLN A 119 -0.04 -13.05 -46.06
N HIS A 120 -0.46 -14.33 -46.00
CA HIS A 120 -1.88 -14.66 -45.94
C HIS A 120 -2.50 -14.22 -44.60
N HIS A 121 -1.83 -14.45 -43.49
CA HIS A 121 -2.26 -13.95 -42.17
C HIS A 121 -2.35 -12.42 -42.17
N ILE A 122 -1.35 -11.72 -42.69
CA ILE A 122 -1.38 -10.24 -42.79
C ILE A 122 -2.58 -9.77 -43.63
N SER A 123 -2.86 -10.44 -44.74
CA SER A 123 -3.98 -10.11 -45.63
C SER A 123 -5.32 -10.26 -44.90
N LEU A 124 -5.52 -11.36 -44.19
CA LEU A 124 -6.74 -11.60 -43.40
C LEU A 124 -6.90 -10.61 -42.26
N ILE A 125 -5.82 -10.28 -41.58
CA ILE A 125 -5.81 -9.25 -40.50
C ILE A 125 -6.26 -7.89 -41.09
N LEU A 126 -5.66 -7.45 -42.17
CA LEU A 126 -5.98 -6.20 -42.83
C LEU A 126 -7.45 -6.14 -43.29
N GLN A 127 -7.98 -7.22 -43.87
CA GLN A 127 -9.39 -7.31 -44.27
C GLN A 127 -10.32 -7.26 -43.04
N LEU A 128 -9.97 -7.94 -41.97
CA LEU A 128 -10.73 -7.91 -40.71
C LEU A 128 -10.76 -6.49 -40.12
N TYR A 129 -9.65 -5.78 -40.11
CA TYR A 129 -9.63 -4.36 -39.69
C TYR A 129 -10.47 -3.49 -40.61
N MET A 130 -10.37 -3.64 -41.92
CA MET A 130 -11.13 -2.86 -42.87
C MET A 130 -12.64 -3.10 -42.77
N LYS A 131 -13.08 -4.33 -42.49
CA LYS A 131 -14.49 -4.66 -42.18
C LYS A 131 -15.03 -3.76 -41.07
N TYR A 132 -14.26 -3.55 -39.99
CA TYR A 132 -14.68 -2.70 -38.89
C TYR A 132 -14.44 -1.21 -39.15
N PHE A 133 -13.45 -0.83 -39.97
CA PHE A 133 -13.35 0.57 -40.43
C PHE A 133 -14.57 0.97 -41.23
N GLU A 134 -15.02 0.14 -42.17
CA GLU A 134 -16.21 0.39 -42.97
C GLU A 134 -17.51 0.39 -42.14
N MET A 135 -17.52 -0.30 -41.00
CA MET A 135 -18.69 -0.31 -40.11
C MET A 135 -18.82 0.97 -39.29
N TYR A 136 -17.73 1.61 -38.91
CA TYR A 136 -17.73 2.78 -38.03
C TYR A 136 -17.40 4.08 -38.71
N LEU A 137 -16.70 4.07 -39.86
CA LEU A 137 -16.13 5.25 -40.51
C LEU A 137 -16.55 5.34 -41.96
N ASP A 138 -16.69 6.58 -42.49
CA ASP A 138 -16.95 6.86 -43.91
C ASP A 138 -15.66 6.68 -44.75
N ILE A 139 -15.32 5.44 -45.06
CA ILE A 139 -14.06 5.05 -45.72
C ILE A 139 -14.19 5.24 -47.25
N LYS A 140 -13.42 6.18 -47.77
CA LYS A 140 -13.31 6.44 -49.21
C LYS A 140 -12.18 5.64 -49.87
N PRO A 141 -12.12 5.56 -51.20
CA PRO A 141 -11.07 4.80 -51.92
C PRO A 141 -9.65 5.25 -51.55
N GLU A 142 -9.40 6.52 -51.33
CA GLU A 142 -8.11 7.11 -50.93
C GLU A 142 -7.67 6.74 -49.50
N ASN A 143 -8.60 6.31 -48.68
CA ASN A 143 -8.29 5.94 -47.30
C ASN A 143 -7.82 4.47 -47.13
N ARG A 144 -7.90 3.64 -48.15
CA ARG A 144 -7.82 2.20 -48.11
C ARG A 144 -6.40 1.62 -48.12
N TYR A 145 -5.36 2.44 -47.88
CA TYR A 145 -3.98 2.00 -47.97
C TYR A 145 -3.40 1.68 -46.61
N GLY A 146 -3.06 0.39 -46.40
CA GLY A 146 -2.38 -0.11 -45.20
C GLY A 146 -0.91 -0.36 -45.46
N PHE A 147 -0.05 0.25 -44.66
CA PHE A 147 1.43 0.07 -44.72
C PHE A 147 1.83 -0.95 -43.68
N VAL A 148 2.49 -2.01 -44.13
CA VAL A 148 3.00 -3.09 -43.26
C VAL A 148 4.49 -2.93 -43.09
N LEU A 149 4.92 -2.82 -41.83
CA LEU A 149 6.33 -2.67 -41.48
C LEU A 149 6.77 -3.90 -40.68
N GLU A 150 7.90 -4.47 -41.07
CA GLU A 150 8.44 -5.67 -40.47
C GLU A 150 9.94 -5.50 -40.19
N LYS A 151 10.45 -6.23 -39.18
CA LYS A 151 11.87 -6.39 -38.95
C LYS A 151 12.45 -7.42 -39.89
N PRO A 152 13.78 -7.36 -40.22
CA PRO A 152 14.39 -8.32 -41.13
C PRO A 152 14.24 -9.77 -40.70
N SER A 153 14.32 -10.07 -39.39
CA SER A 153 14.22 -11.41 -38.83
C SER A 153 13.62 -11.40 -37.43
N PRO A 154 12.99 -12.52 -37.00
CA PRO A 154 12.62 -12.76 -35.63
C PRO A 154 13.85 -12.79 -34.70
N VAL A 155 13.69 -12.46 -33.42
CA VAL A 155 14.79 -12.42 -32.47
C VAL A 155 14.47 -13.34 -31.29
N MET A 156 15.46 -14.12 -30.83
CA MET A 156 15.35 -14.85 -29.57
C MET A 156 15.42 -13.89 -28.38
N ASN A 157 14.45 -14.00 -27.49
CA ASN A 157 14.42 -13.25 -26.25
C ASN A 157 13.92 -14.17 -25.15
N LYS A 158 14.79 -14.52 -24.19
CA LYS A 158 14.48 -15.34 -23.01
C LYS A 158 13.76 -16.66 -23.32
N GLY A 159 14.30 -17.44 -24.27
CA GLY A 159 13.74 -18.75 -24.60
C GLY A 159 12.52 -18.75 -25.53
N LEU A 160 12.00 -17.56 -25.88
CA LEU A 160 10.93 -17.39 -26.83
C LEU A 160 11.40 -16.65 -28.07
N VAL A 161 10.85 -17.02 -29.21
CA VAL A 161 11.00 -16.26 -30.45
C VAL A 161 10.04 -15.06 -30.36
N LYS A 162 10.59 -13.85 -30.49
CA LYS A 162 9.82 -12.62 -30.61
C LYS A 162 9.87 -12.12 -32.04
N ASP A 163 8.71 -11.90 -32.64
CA ASP A 163 8.53 -11.29 -33.94
C ASP A 163 7.41 -10.25 -33.87
N GLY A 164 7.36 -9.28 -34.75
CA GLY A 164 6.34 -8.22 -34.69
C GLY A 164 6.09 -7.57 -36.06
N ILE A 165 4.88 -7.04 -36.15
CA ILE A 165 4.41 -6.28 -37.32
C ILE A 165 3.83 -4.98 -36.84
N HIS A 166 4.30 -3.85 -37.38
CA HIS A 166 3.59 -2.58 -37.29
C HIS A 166 2.72 -2.37 -38.55
N ILE A 167 1.48 -1.97 -38.37
CA ILE A 167 0.60 -1.60 -39.46
C ILE A 167 0.10 -0.19 -39.25
N ILE A 168 0.18 0.65 -40.28
CA ILE A 168 -0.26 2.03 -40.24
C ILE A 168 -1.21 2.27 -41.38
N PHE A 169 -2.36 2.90 -41.11
CA PHE A 169 -3.27 3.45 -42.08
C PHE A 169 -3.19 4.98 -42.05
N PRO A 170 -2.22 5.60 -42.74
CA PRO A 170 -1.89 7.02 -42.61
C PRO A 170 -3.00 7.95 -43.14
N PHE A 171 -3.94 7.42 -43.90
CA PHE A 171 -5.08 8.16 -44.47
C PHE A 171 -6.39 7.93 -43.70
N ILE A 172 -6.40 7.15 -42.63
CA ILE A 172 -7.53 6.98 -41.73
C ILE A 172 -7.24 7.72 -40.42
N ILE A 173 -7.60 8.98 -40.37
CA ILE A 173 -7.38 9.86 -39.22
C ILE A 173 -8.65 9.86 -38.36
N THR A 174 -8.53 9.39 -37.11
CA THR A 174 -9.67 9.26 -36.21
C THR A 174 -9.27 9.39 -34.75
N ASN A 175 -10.27 9.41 -33.89
CA ASN A 175 -10.09 9.50 -32.44
C ASN A 175 -9.66 8.18 -31.82
N PRO A 176 -8.88 8.17 -30.72
CA PRO A 176 -8.41 6.96 -30.06
C PRO A 176 -9.53 6.03 -29.58
N TRP A 177 -10.68 6.56 -29.17
CA TRP A 177 -11.79 5.70 -28.70
C TRP A 177 -12.41 4.84 -29.81
N ILE A 178 -12.40 5.29 -31.06
CA ILE A 178 -12.79 4.47 -32.21
C ILE A 178 -11.80 3.30 -32.37
N GLN A 179 -10.50 3.55 -32.23
CA GLN A 179 -9.48 2.50 -32.31
C GLN A 179 -9.67 1.47 -31.17
N TYR A 180 -10.06 1.88 -29.96
CA TYR A 180 -10.38 0.96 -28.86
C TYR A 180 -11.62 0.10 -29.15
N ILE A 181 -12.69 0.68 -29.71
CA ILE A 181 -13.91 -0.06 -30.10
C ILE A 181 -13.55 -1.11 -31.13
N ILE A 182 -12.87 -0.71 -32.20
CA ILE A 182 -12.47 -1.60 -33.30
C ILE A 182 -11.58 -2.73 -32.80
N ARG A 183 -10.56 -2.39 -31.97
CA ARG A 183 -9.72 -3.42 -31.34
C ARG A 183 -10.53 -4.42 -30.52
N GLY A 184 -11.55 -3.96 -29.78
CA GLY A 184 -12.45 -4.82 -29.02
C GLY A 184 -13.21 -5.82 -29.90
N HIS A 185 -13.58 -5.47 -31.12
CA HIS A 185 -14.17 -6.39 -32.10
C HIS A 185 -13.14 -7.34 -32.70
N ILE A 186 -11.94 -6.84 -33.06
CA ILE A 186 -10.85 -7.63 -33.59
C ILE A 186 -10.48 -8.77 -32.63
N LEU A 187 -10.36 -8.48 -31.33
CA LEU A 187 -10.02 -9.49 -30.31
C LEU A 187 -11.00 -10.65 -30.21
N LYS A 188 -12.26 -10.45 -30.64
CA LYS A 188 -13.29 -11.52 -30.65
C LYS A 188 -13.16 -12.46 -31.85
N GLU A 189 -12.56 -12.01 -32.96
CA GLU A 189 -12.51 -12.75 -34.22
C GLU A 189 -11.09 -13.17 -34.62
N ILE A 190 -10.04 -12.61 -34.01
CA ILE A 190 -8.65 -12.80 -34.41
C ILE A 190 -8.14 -14.26 -34.25
N ASP A 191 -8.73 -15.01 -33.32
CA ASP A 191 -8.43 -16.42 -33.11
C ASP A 191 -8.60 -17.25 -34.39
N ILE A 192 -9.62 -16.95 -35.18
CA ILE A 192 -9.89 -17.65 -36.46
C ILE A 192 -8.71 -17.52 -37.42
N ILE A 193 -7.96 -16.39 -37.34
CA ILE A 193 -6.84 -16.09 -38.25
C ILE A 193 -5.52 -16.61 -37.68
N LEU A 194 -5.29 -16.54 -36.37
CA LEU A 194 -3.98 -16.79 -35.74
C LEU A 194 -3.86 -18.14 -35.03
N LYS A 195 -4.90 -19.01 -35.04
CA LYS A 195 -4.95 -20.26 -34.28
C LYS A 195 -3.84 -21.28 -34.67
N ASP A 196 -3.33 -21.21 -35.90
CA ASP A 196 -2.30 -22.10 -36.41
C ASP A 196 -0.87 -21.64 -36.09
N ILE A 197 -0.70 -20.45 -35.54
CA ILE A 197 0.64 -19.91 -35.17
C ILE A 197 1.15 -20.44 -33.84
N HIS A 198 0.33 -21.04 -32.98
CA HIS A 198 0.67 -21.52 -31.65
C HIS A 198 1.44 -20.47 -30.81
N LEU A 199 0.75 -19.36 -30.54
CA LEU A 199 1.30 -18.22 -29.78
C LEU A 199 1.45 -18.56 -28.30
N SER A 200 2.49 -18.01 -27.64
CA SER A 200 2.73 -18.12 -26.21
C SER A 200 2.14 -16.95 -25.41
N ASN A 201 1.68 -15.90 -26.08
CA ASN A 201 1.05 -14.73 -25.47
C ASN A 201 -0.41 -14.62 -25.90
N SER A 202 -1.23 -13.95 -25.06
CA SER A 202 -2.66 -13.77 -25.31
C SER A 202 -2.89 -12.84 -26.50
N TYR A 203 -4.03 -12.96 -27.19
CA TYR A 203 -4.36 -12.04 -28.30
C TYR A 203 -4.46 -10.59 -27.85
N ASP A 204 -4.78 -10.33 -26.59
CA ASP A 204 -4.76 -8.99 -25.99
C ASP A 204 -3.34 -8.42 -25.89
N ASP A 205 -2.33 -9.29 -25.65
CA ASP A 205 -0.91 -8.93 -25.68
C ASP A 205 -0.31 -8.92 -27.10
N VAL A 206 -0.87 -9.73 -28.00
CA VAL A 206 -0.47 -9.73 -29.41
C VAL A 206 -0.82 -8.42 -30.09
N ILE A 207 -2.00 -7.85 -29.79
CA ILE A 207 -2.46 -6.57 -30.33
C ILE A 207 -2.31 -5.51 -29.24
N ASP A 208 -1.16 -4.82 -29.20
CA ASP A 208 -0.85 -3.88 -28.11
C ASP A 208 -1.81 -2.68 -28.11
N ASN A 209 -2.55 -2.50 -27.00
CA ASN A 209 -3.44 -1.35 -26.82
C ASN A 209 -2.72 -0.06 -26.41
N ALA A 210 -1.50 -0.17 -25.92
CA ALA A 210 -0.74 0.98 -25.42
C ALA A 210 -0.27 1.89 -26.56
N VAL A 211 -0.20 1.38 -27.80
CA VAL A 211 0.16 2.15 -28.98
C VAL A 211 -0.96 3.08 -29.47
N ILE A 212 -2.19 2.95 -28.94
CA ILE A 212 -3.31 3.82 -29.33
C ILE A 212 -3.18 5.22 -28.73
N GLU A 213 -2.74 5.32 -27.45
CA GLU A 213 -2.68 6.62 -26.74
C GLU A 213 -1.54 6.75 -25.71
N LYS A 214 -1.04 5.62 -25.16
CA LYS A 214 -0.20 5.66 -23.94
C LYS A 214 1.28 5.75 -24.23
N ASN A 215 1.75 4.93 -25.19
CA ASN A 215 3.15 4.84 -25.54
C ASN A 215 3.42 5.75 -26.74
N ASN A 216 4.48 6.56 -26.69
CA ASN A 216 4.92 7.28 -27.87
C ASN A 216 5.19 6.29 -29.04
N TRP A 217 4.79 6.69 -30.23
CA TRP A 217 4.99 5.91 -31.44
C TRP A 217 6.42 6.05 -31.98
N GLN A 218 7.05 4.96 -32.37
CA GLN A 218 8.39 4.99 -32.95
C GLN A 218 8.35 5.54 -34.38
N MET A 219 9.09 6.63 -34.63
CA MET A 219 9.18 7.23 -35.97
C MET A 219 9.76 6.25 -36.99
N TYR A 220 9.31 6.34 -38.23
CA TYR A 220 9.86 5.54 -39.31
C TYR A 220 11.36 5.79 -39.47
N GLY A 221 12.14 4.70 -39.60
CA GLY A 221 13.58 4.74 -39.66
C GLY A 221 14.30 4.79 -38.32
N SER A 222 13.63 5.12 -37.21
CA SER A 222 14.17 5.01 -35.87
C SER A 222 14.17 3.57 -35.33
N THR A 223 15.01 3.30 -34.34
CA THR A 223 15.10 1.98 -33.71
C THR A 223 15.24 2.09 -32.18
N LYS A 224 14.99 1.00 -31.45
CA LYS A 224 15.37 0.89 -30.04
C LYS A 224 16.84 0.46 -29.96
N PRO A 225 17.61 0.92 -28.92
CA PRO A 225 18.99 0.48 -28.75
C PRO A 225 19.12 -1.04 -28.75
N GLY A 226 20.02 -1.57 -29.58
CA GLY A 226 20.26 -3.01 -29.73
C GLY A 226 19.23 -3.76 -30.59
N CYS A 227 18.26 -3.08 -31.20
CA CYS A 227 17.24 -3.69 -32.05
C CYS A 227 17.40 -3.31 -33.51
N GLU A 228 16.83 -4.16 -34.40
CA GLU A 228 16.69 -3.85 -35.81
C GLU A 228 15.53 -2.90 -36.07
N THR A 229 15.61 -2.12 -37.15
CA THR A 229 14.64 -1.13 -37.55
C THR A 229 13.47 -1.77 -38.32
N TYR A 230 12.25 -1.35 -38.03
CA TYR A 230 11.08 -1.66 -38.84
C TYR A 230 11.14 -0.94 -40.18
N LYS A 231 10.91 -1.68 -41.26
CA LYS A 231 10.87 -1.16 -42.65
C LYS A 231 9.56 -1.52 -43.30
N VAL A 232 9.05 -0.66 -44.16
CA VAL A 232 7.89 -0.98 -45.00
C VAL A 232 8.27 -2.13 -45.94
N THR A 233 7.60 -3.27 -45.76
CA THR A 233 7.79 -4.46 -46.60
C THR A 233 6.73 -4.57 -47.69
N CYS A 234 5.52 -4.10 -47.40
CA CYS A 234 4.41 -4.16 -48.31
C CYS A 234 3.40 -3.03 -48.09
N VAL A 235 2.74 -2.58 -49.14
CA VAL A 235 1.59 -1.67 -49.10
C VAL A 235 0.41 -2.35 -49.73
N TYR A 236 -0.73 -2.33 -49.08
CA TYR A 236 -1.95 -2.97 -49.52
C TYR A 236 -3.06 -1.94 -49.76
N GLU A 237 -3.82 -2.09 -50.85
CA GLU A 237 -5.14 -1.50 -51.06
C GLU A 237 -6.16 -2.50 -50.48
N VAL A 238 -6.87 -2.14 -49.38
CA VAL A 238 -7.64 -3.05 -48.54
C VAL A 238 -9.14 -2.76 -48.65
N TYR A 239 -9.91 -3.80 -48.88
CA TYR A 239 -11.38 -3.81 -48.80
C TYR A 239 -11.79 -4.95 -47.84
N SER A 240 -12.99 -4.95 -47.30
CA SER A 240 -13.44 -6.02 -46.42
C SER A 240 -13.56 -7.38 -47.10
N ASP A 241 -13.86 -7.41 -48.39
CA ASP A 241 -14.06 -8.59 -49.20
C ASP A 241 -12.84 -8.97 -50.09
N LYS A 242 -11.92 -8.05 -50.31
CA LYS A 242 -10.75 -8.25 -51.18
C LYS A 242 -9.56 -7.40 -50.75
N ILE A 243 -8.38 -7.82 -51.16
CA ILE A 243 -7.12 -7.10 -50.90
C ILE A 243 -6.24 -7.17 -52.16
N LYS A 244 -5.52 -6.08 -52.43
CA LYS A 244 -4.55 -6.00 -53.49
C LYS A 244 -3.22 -5.46 -52.98
N VAL A 245 -2.12 -6.11 -53.36
CA VAL A 245 -0.78 -5.59 -53.15
C VAL A 245 -0.53 -4.46 -54.12
N VAL A 246 -0.09 -3.32 -53.64
CA VAL A 246 0.31 -2.18 -54.49
C VAL A 246 1.67 -2.53 -55.10
N LYS A 247 1.68 -2.88 -56.38
CA LYS A 247 2.90 -3.21 -57.09
C LYS A 247 3.76 -1.96 -57.27
N ASN A 248 5.07 -2.07 -57.12
CA ASN A 248 6.04 -0.98 -57.22
C ASN A 248 5.68 0.22 -56.31
N TRP A 249 5.17 -0.07 -55.10
CA TRP A 249 4.75 0.96 -54.16
C TRP A 249 5.86 1.98 -53.88
N GLN A 250 7.17 1.61 -54.00
CA GLN A 250 8.32 2.48 -53.81
C GLN A 250 8.36 3.66 -54.83
N HIS A 251 7.74 3.50 -56.02
CA HIS A 251 7.59 4.59 -56.96
C HIS A 251 6.47 5.55 -56.62
N VAL A 252 5.41 5.04 -55.97
CA VAL A 252 4.27 5.82 -55.54
C VAL A 252 4.60 6.54 -54.21
N TYR A 253 5.29 5.85 -53.31
CA TYR A 253 5.69 6.34 -51.98
C TYR A 253 7.22 6.21 -51.86
N PRO A 254 7.98 7.22 -52.25
CA PRO A 254 9.45 7.20 -52.15
C PRO A 254 9.91 7.11 -50.68
N GLU A 255 11.00 6.41 -50.47
CA GLU A 255 11.50 6.13 -49.12
C GLU A 255 11.72 7.39 -48.28
N ARG A 256 12.20 8.48 -48.83
CA ARG A 256 12.33 9.78 -48.16
C ARG A 256 11.00 10.38 -47.72
N GLY A 257 9.93 10.22 -48.49
CA GLY A 257 8.61 10.71 -48.14
C GLY A 257 7.89 9.88 -47.07
N LEU A 258 8.37 8.64 -46.77
CA LEU A 258 7.73 7.78 -45.78
C LEU A 258 7.83 8.31 -44.35
N VAL A 259 8.90 9.02 -44.00
CA VAL A 259 9.05 9.59 -42.63
C VAL A 259 7.89 10.52 -42.32
N LYS A 260 7.56 11.43 -43.21
CA LYS A 260 6.47 12.38 -43.05
C LYS A 260 5.08 11.71 -43.24
N LEU A 261 4.95 10.76 -44.17
CA LEU A 261 3.69 10.08 -44.45
C LEU A 261 3.25 9.19 -43.25
N LEU A 262 4.19 8.50 -42.61
CA LEU A 262 3.92 7.54 -41.52
C LEU A 262 4.04 8.19 -40.13
N SER A 263 4.19 9.52 -40.08
CA SER A 263 4.15 10.27 -38.80
C SER A 263 2.75 10.25 -38.23
N ILE A 264 2.64 10.15 -36.89
CA ILE A 264 1.35 10.25 -36.20
C ILE A 264 0.83 11.68 -36.09
N ILE A 265 1.68 12.67 -36.33
CA ILE A 265 1.33 14.11 -36.36
C ILE A 265 0.92 14.53 -37.79
N ASN A 266 0.24 13.63 -38.49
CA ASN A 266 -0.17 13.81 -39.87
C ASN A 266 -1.31 14.82 -39.99
N LYS A 267 -1.24 15.70 -41.02
CA LYS A 267 -2.22 16.75 -41.29
C LYS A 267 -3.36 16.32 -42.23
N ASN A 268 -3.58 15.03 -42.46
CA ASN A 268 -4.68 14.54 -43.24
C ASN A 268 -6.03 14.84 -42.58
N GLU A 269 -7.11 14.91 -43.40
CA GLU A 269 -8.46 15.23 -42.91
C GLU A 269 -9.01 14.10 -42.02
N HIS A 270 -9.74 14.53 -40.96
CA HIS A 270 -10.41 13.59 -40.03
C HIS A 270 -11.57 12.90 -40.77
N ILE A 271 -11.64 11.57 -40.63
CA ILE A 271 -12.72 10.80 -41.23
C ILE A 271 -13.97 10.86 -40.35
N GLN A 272 -15.12 11.07 -40.97
CA GLN A 272 -16.38 11.15 -40.27
C GLN A 272 -16.83 9.76 -39.76
N ILE A 273 -17.41 9.74 -38.56
CA ILE A 273 -18.08 8.58 -38.00
C ILE A 273 -19.46 8.47 -38.66
N LEU A 274 -19.84 7.26 -39.06
CA LEU A 274 -21.14 6.99 -39.64
C LEU A 274 -22.27 7.30 -38.65
N ASP A 275 -23.31 7.98 -39.11
CA ASP A 275 -24.45 8.35 -38.23
C ASP A 275 -25.14 7.13 -37.62
N SER A 276 -25.12 5.98 -38.29
CA SER A 276 -25.72 4.72 -37.82
C SER A 276 -25.11 4.16 -36.55
N VAL A 277 -23.84 4.52 -36.24
CA VAL A 277 -23.10 4.00 -35.07
C VAL A 277 -22.73 5.11 -34.07
N LYS A 278 -23.14 6.35 -34.33
CA LYS A 278 -22.74 7.51 -33.53
C LYS A 278 -23.17 7.40 -32.08
N ASP A 279 -24.39 6.93 -31.79
CA ASP A 279 -24.90 6.74 -30.44
C ASP A 279 -24.09 5.67 -29.66
N GLU A 280 -23.66 4.61 -30.34
CA GLU A 280 -22.79 3.57 -29.74
C GLU A 280 -21.42 4.16 -29.38
N VAL A 281 -20.85 4.91 -30.32
CA VAL A 281 -19.54 5.57 -30.14
C VAL A 281 -19.58 6.59 -29.01
N ASP A 282 -20.60 7.44 -28.97
CA ASP A 282 -20.81 8.44 -27.94
C ASP A 282 -21.03 7.79 -26.57
N THR A 283 -21.79 6.69 -26.51
CA THR A 283 -21.97 5.93 -25.28
C THR A 283 -20.65 5.33 -24.77
N TYR A 284 -19.82 4.81 -25.67
CA TYR A 284 -18.50 4.29 -25.32
C TYR A 284 -17.56 5.43 -24.84
N TYR A 285 -17.57 6.54 -25.53
CA TYR A 285 -16.80 7.74 -25.16
C TYR A 285 -17.17 8.23 -23.75
N LEU A 286 -18.47 8.36 -23.46
CA LEU A 286 -18.96 8.77 -22.13
C LEU A 286 -18.53 7.80 -21.02
N LYS A 287 -18.61 6.50 -21.28
CA LYS A 287 -18.11 5.47 -20.34
C LYS A 287 -16.59 5.57 -20.14
N LEU A 288 -15.84 5.85 -21.18
CA LEU A 288 -14.38 6.02 -21.11
C LEU A 288 -14.03 7.28 -20.30
N MET A 289 -14.74 8.40 -20.53
CA MET A 289 -14.55 9.65 -19.81
C MET A 289 -14.98 9.56 -18.36
N ASP A 290 -16.07 8.88 -18.03
CA ASP A 290 -16.50 8.60 -16.66
C ASP A 290 -15.46 7.75 -15.90
N LYS A 291 -14.89 6.73 -16.55
CA LYS A 291 -13.74 5.97 -16.01
C LYS A 291 -12.49 6.87 -15.81
N ARG A 292 -12.24 7.82 -16.70
CA ARG A 292 -11.12 8.78 -16.59
C ARG A 292 -11.38 9.83 -15.50
N GLN A 293 -12.60 10.37 -15.41
CA GLN A 293 -12.99 11.33 -14.36
C GLN A 293 -12.98 10.68 -12.98
N LYS A 294 -13.50 9.47 -12.83
CA LYS A 294 -13.39 8.69 -11.58
C LYS A 294 -11.93 8.47 -11.18
N LYS A 295 -11.05 8.27 -12.15
CA LYS A 295 -9.60 8.15 -11.92
C LYS A 295 -8.96 9.50 -11.56
N VAL A 296 -9.39 10.61 -12.16
CA VAL A 296 -8.92 11.98 -11.86
C VAL A 296 -9.49 12.47 -10.52
N ILE A 297 -10.77 12.19 -10.20
CA ILE A 297 -11.38 12.49 -8.89
C ILE A 297 -10.72 11.68 -7.78
N GLN A 298 -10.30 10.44 -8.05
CA GLN A 298 -9.42 9.70 -7.15
C GLN A 298 -8.01 10.31 -7.05
N ASP A 299 -7.56 11.03 -8.08
CA ASP A 299 -6.24 11.69 -8.12
C ASP A 299 -6.26 13.17 -7.64
N THR A 300 -7.42 13.84 -7.64
CA THR A 300 -7.58 15.27 -7.29
C THR A 300 -8.55 15.55 -6.15
N GLY A 301 -9.15 14.51 -5.54
CA GLY A 301 -10.03 14.64 -4.36
C GLY A 301 -9.27 15.29 -3.21
N VAL A 302 -9.74 16.47 -2.85
CA VAL A 302 -9.30 17.33 -1.76
C VAL A 302 -9.11 16.51 -0.47
N ASN A 303 -7.90 16.58 0.09
CA ASN A 303 -7.51 16.22 1.45
C ASN A 303 -7.88 14.82 1.94
N ASP A 304 -7.14 13.83 1.50
CA ASP A 304 -6.49 12.88 2.40
C ASP A 304 -5.24 12.35 1.70
N LYS A 305 -4.08 12.80 2.17
CA LYS A 305 -2.80 12.23 1.74
C LYS A 305 -2.67 10.80 2.28
N LYS A 306 -3.50 9.89 1.77
CA LYS A 306 -3.11 8.49 1.67
C LYS A 306 -1.98 8.46 0.65
N THR A 307 -0.78 8.29 1.14
CA THR A 307 0.40 8.03 0.34
C THR A 307 0.07 6.85 -0.56
N LYS A 308 -0.34 7.11 -1.81
CA LYS A 308 -0.39 6.07 -2.83
C LYS A 308 1.02 5.51 -2.94
N MET A 309 1.22 4.33 -2.39
CA MET A 309 2.39 3.53 -2.70
C MET A 309 2.47 3.45 -4.22
N LYS A 310 3.54 4.04 -4.77
CA LYS A 310 3.92 3.73 -6.16
C LYS A 310 4.00 2.21 -6.23
N LYS A 311 3.08 1.58 -7.01
CA LYS A 311 3.24 0.20 -7.42
C LYS A 311 4.67 0.07 -7.90
N SER A 312 5.50 -0.71 -7.23
CA SER A 312 6.75 -1.16 -7.82
C SER A 312 6.33 -1.79 -9.15
N LYS A 313 6.80 -1.22 -10.27
CA LYS A 313 6.64 -1.89 -11.55
C LYS A 313 7.40 -3.22 -11.41
N LEU A 314 6.68 -4.30 -11.12
CA LEU A 314 7.15 -5.61 -11.47
C LEU A 314 7.48 -5.54 -12.97
N ASN A 315 8.62 -6.07 -13.35
CA ASN A 315 8.96 -6.30 -14.76
C ASN A 315 7.94 -7.32 -15.29
N THR A 316 6.91 -6.81 -15.97
CA THR A 316 5.61 -7.47 -16.13
C THR A 316 5.59 -8.63 -17.09
N CYS A 317 6.66 -8.91 -17.84
CA CYS A 317 6.65 -10.00 -18.84
C CYS A 317 7.16 -11.34 -18.29
N ASP A 318 8.12 -11.33 -17.37
CA ASP A 318 8.77 -12.59 -16.93
C ASP A 318 8.05 -13.29 -15.77
N ASN A 319 7.06 -12.61 -15.15
CA ASN A 319 6.38 -13.14 -13.96
C ASN A 319 5.02 -13.79 -14.23
N LEU A 320 4.41 -13.60 -15.40
CA LEU A 320 3.08 -14.17 -15.68
C LEU A 320 3.14 -15.70 -15.86
N GLU A 321 4.16 -16.23 -16.53
CA GLU A 321 4.34 -17.67 -16.67
C GLU A 321 4.53 -18.36 -15.32
N VAL A 322 5.26 -17.72 -14.41
CA VAL A 322 5.39 -18.22 -13.03
C VAL A 322 4.06 -18.18 -12.31
N VAL A 323 3.28 -17.10 -12.46
CA VAL A 323 1.94 -16.98 -11.86
C VAL A 323 1.01 -18.06 -12.39
N GLU A 324 1.00 -18.30 -13.70
CA GLU A 324 0.20 -19.36 -14.32
C GLU A 324 0.59 -20.74 -13.78
N SER A 325 1.89 -21.03 -13.70
CA SER A 325 2.38 -22.29 -13.12
C SER A 325 2.03 -22.44 -11.63
N LEU A 326 1.99 -21.34 -10.87
CA LEU A 326 1.56 -21.35 -9.47
C LEU A 326 0.06 -21.68 -9.34
N ILE A 327 -0.77 -21.16 -10.25
CA ILE A 327 -2.21 -21.48 -10.29
C ILE A 327 -2.45 -22.98 -10.53
N GLU A 328 -1.67 -23.60 -11.41
CA GLU A 328 -1.75 -25.02 -11.71
C GLU A 328 -1.38 -25.94 -10.52
N ILE A 329 -0.66 -25.39 -9.54
CA ILE A 329 -0.29 -26.11 -8.30
C ILE A 329 -1.40 -26.06 -7.26
N LEU A 330 -2.29 -25.04 -7.31
CA LEU A 330 -3.35 -24.86 -6.31
C LEU A 330 -4.29 -26.05 -6.23
N SER A 331 -4.71 -26.40 -5.02
CA SER A 331 -5.66 -27.49 -4.77
C SER A 331 -7.06 -27.16 -5.33
N VAL A 332 -7.76 -28.19 -5.84
CA VAL A 332 -9.18 -28.12 -6.25
C VAL A 332 -10.06 -27.67 -5.09
N ASP A 333 -9.71 -27.99 -3.84
CA ASP A 333 -10.44 -27.54 -2.64
C ASP A 333 -10.58 -26.02 -2.57
N ARG A 334 -9.63 -25.27 -3.16
CA ARG A 334 -9.74 -23.81 -3.25
C ARG A 334 -10.76 -23.35 -4.29
N ALA A 335 -11.02 -24.16 -5.31
CA ALA A 335 -12.07 -23.87 -6.30
C ALA A 335 -13.47 -24.26 -5.77
N ASP A 336 -13.55 -25.26 -4.89
CA ASP A 336 -14.80 -25.75 -4.30
C ASP A 336 -15.30 -24.93 -3.12
N ASP A 337 -14.41 -24.30 -2.37
CA ASP A 337 -14.74 -23.38 -1.28
C ASP A 337 -14.92 -21.97 -1.83
N TYR A 338 -16.11 -21.39 -1.69
CA TYR A 338 -16.44 -20.08 -2.26
C TYR A 338 -15.50 -18.96 -1.79
N LYS A 339 -15.10 -18.99 -0.51
CA LYS A 339 -14.22 -17.98 0.07
C LYS A 339 -12.81 -18.07 -0.51
N LYS A 340 -12.23 -19.27 -0.51
CA LYS A 340 -10.90 -19.52 -1.07
C LYS A 340 -10.86 -19.25 -2.58
N TRP A 341 -11.93 -19.59 -3.29
CA TRP A 341 -12.07 -19.29 -4.71
C TRP A 341 -12.08 -17.79 -5.00
N MET A 342 -12.82 -17.00 -4.21
CA MET A 342 -12.82 -15.55 -4.31
C MET A 342 -11.45 -14.96 -3.96
N GLU A 343 -10.74 -15.50 -2.96
CA GLU A 343 -9.38 -15.05 -2.61
C GLU A 343 -8.39 -15.28 -3.75
N VAL A 344 -8.47 -16.41 -4.46
CA VAL A 344 -7.68 -16.67 -5.66
C VAL A 344 -8.02 -15.63 -6.73
N GLY A 345 -9.30 -15.36 -6.98
CA GLY A 345 -9.74 -14.33 -7.91
C GLY A 345 -9.17 -12.94 -7.58
N TRP A 346 -9.31 -12.48 -6.33
CA TRP A 346 -8.75 -11.20 -5.89
C TRP A 346 -7.23 -11.15 -6.01
N CYS A 347 -6.54 -12.24 -5.66
CA CYS A 347 -5.09 -12.32 -5.76
C CYS A 347 -4.64 -12.13 -7.21
N LEU A 348 -5.25 -12.83 -8.14
CA LEU A 348 -4.93 -12.76 -9.56
C LEU A 348 -5.30 -11.39 -10.16
N HIS A 349 -6.45 -10.82 -9.78
CA HIS A 349 -6.87 -9.48 -10.17
C HIS A 349 -5.86 -8.40 -9.71
N ASN A 350 -5.30 -8.54 -8.50
CA ASN A 350 -4.31 -7.61 -7.97
C ASN A 350 -2.94 -7.76 -8.62
N ILE A 351 -2.57 -8.97 -9.05
CA ILE A 351 -1.32 -9.23 -9.76
C ILE A 351 -1.39 -8.65 -11.18
N ASP A 352 -2.38 -9.09 -11.96
CA ASP A 352 -2.59 -8.60 -13.33
C ASP A 352 -4.02 -8.90 -13.81
N HIS A 353 -4.70 -7.88 -14.37
CA HIS A 353 -6.05 -8.02 -14.89
C HIS A 353 -6.19 -9.04 -16.02
N ARG A 354 -5.10 -9.40 -16.69
CA ARG A 354 -5.06 -10.42 -17.76
C ARG A 354 -5.24 -11.84 -17.26
N LEU A 355 -5.13 -12.07 -15.96
CA LEU A 355 -5.26 -13.39 -15.34
C LEU A 355 -6.72 -13.84 -15.15
N LEU A 356 -7.71 -13.08 -15.61
CA LEU A 356 -9.12 -13.49 -15.60
C LEU A 356 -9.32 -14.85 -16.27
N THR A 357 -8.72 -15.06 -17.44
CA THR A 357 -8.78 -16.33 -18.17
C THR A 357 -8.26 -17.49 -17.34
N LYS A 358 -7.16 -17.28 -16.62
CA LYS A 358 -6.58 -18.30 -15.73
C LYS A 358 -7.44 -18.57 -14.51
N TRP A 359 -8.11 -17.54 -13.97
CA TRP A 359 -9.08 -17.75 -12.90
C TRP A 359 -10.31 -18.55 -13.38
N ILE A 360 -10.79 -18.30 -14.61
CA ILE A 360 -11.86 -19.09 -15.21
C ILE A 360 -11.40 -20.55 -15.42
N GLU A 361 -10.17 -20.78 -15.92
CA GLU A 361 -9.60 -22.13 -16.08
C GLU A 361 -9.51 -22.86 -14.74
N PHE A 362 -9.00 -22.18 -13.71
CA PHE A 362 -8.93 -22.69 -12.33
C PHE A 362 -10.34 -23.02 -11.80
N SER A 363 -11.32 -22.13 -12.00
CA SER A 363 -12.69 -22.29 -11.53
C SER A 363 -13.41 -23.49 -12.16
N LYS A 364 -13.07 -23.84 -13.41
CA LYS A 364 -13.63 -25.02 -14.13
C LYS A 364 -13.28 -26.37 -13.50
N GLN A 365 -12.31 -26.40 -12.57
CA GLN A 365 -11.98 -27.61 -11.82
C GLN A 365 -13.07 -27.96 -10.79
N SER A 366 -13.92 -27.01 -10.38
CA SER A 366 -15.02 -27.22 -9.46
C SER A 366 -16.31 -27.60 -10.18
N ASN A 367 -17.04 -28.58 -9.62
CA ASN A 367 -18.38 -28.92 -10.07
C ASN A 367 -19.41 -27.80 -9.85
N LYS A 368 -19.07 -26.76 -9.07
CA LYS A 368 -19.89 -25.59 -8.78
C LYS A 368 -19.68 -24.45 -9.78
N PHE A 369 -18.83 -24.66 -10.80
CA PHE A 369 -18.51 -23.62 -11.79
C PHE A 369 -19.77 -23.17 -12.56
N VAL A 370 -19.97 -21.85 -12.63
CA VAL A 370 -21.03 -21.21 -13.42
C VAL A 370 -20.37 -20.27 -14.44
N SER A 371 -20.62 -20.52 -15.73
CA SER A 371 -20.09 -19.70 -16.82
C SER A 371 -20.59 -18.24 -16.71
N GLY A 372 -19.69 -17.26 -16.90
CA GLY A 372 -19.99 -15.83 -16.79
C GLY A 372 -19.87 -15.25 -15.37
N LYS A 373 -19.79 -16.11 -14.34
CA LYS A 373 -19.73 -15.64 -12.94
C LYS A 373 -18.38 -15.03 -12.56
N CYS A 374 -17.31 -15.56 -13.11
CA CYS A 374 -15.96 -14.99 -12.89
C CYS A 374 -15.87 -13.59 -13.48
N GLU A 375 -16.37 -13.41 -14.69
CA GLU A 375 -16.36 -12.13 -15.41
C GLU A 375 -17.21 -11.07 -14.68
N GLU A 376 -18.40 -11.45 -14.20
CA GLU A 376 -19.29 -10.57 -13.42
C GLU A 376 -18.59 -10.05 -12.14
N LEU A 377 -17.92 -10.94 -11.42
CA LEU A 377 -17.26 -10.62 -10.16
C LEU A 377 -15.95 -9.86 -10.36
N TRP A 378 -15.19 -10.16 -11.43
CA TRP A 378 -13.87 -9.58 -11.68
C TRP A 378 -13.88 -8.06 -11.77
N ASP A 379 -14.87 -7.50 -12.48
CA ASP A 379 -14.99 -6.04 -12.64
C ASP A 379 -15.36 -5.32 -11.33
N SER A 380 -15.93 -6.06 -10.36
CA SER A 380 -16.33 -5.55 -9.05
C SER A 380 -15.26 -5.73 -7.96
N MET A 381 -14.13 -6.38 -8.29
CA MET A 381 -13.08 -6.68 -7.31
C MET A 381 -12.29 -5.44 -6.92
N ASP A 382 -12.23 -5.16 -5.61
CA ASP A 382 -11.37 -4.14 -5.03
C ASP A 382 -9.93 -4.66 -4.81
N ASN A 383 -8.95 -3.76 -4.90
CA ASN A 383 -7.54 -4.07 -4.62
C ASN A 383 -7.32 -4.28 -3.11
N ILE A 384 -7.55 -5.47 -2.61
CA ILE A 384 -7.44 -5.80 -1.18
C ILE A 384 -6.27 -6.77 -0.96
N GLY A 385 -5.16 -6.28 -0.44
CA GLY A 385 -4.12 -6.97 0.35
C GLY A 385 -3.58 -8.34 -0.11
N LEU A 386 -4.06 -8.90 -1.23
CA LEU A 386 -3.62 -10.17 -1.80
C LEU A 386 -2.68 -9.94 -2.98
N GLY A 387 -1.61 -10.71 -3.07
CA GLY A 387 -0.61 -10.54 -4.12
C GLY A 387 0.19 -11.80 -4.39
N ILE A 388 1.28 -11.64 -5.12
CA ILE A 388 2.14 -12.76 -5.55
C ILE A 388 2.69 -13.57 -4.37
N GLY A 389 2.98 -12.94 -3.22
CA GLY A 389 3.43 -13.61 -2.01
C GLY A 389 2.39 -14.58 -1.45
N SER A 390 1.13 -14.19 -1.45
CA SER A 390 0.00 -15.05 -1.05
C SER A 390 -0.12 -16.25 -1.99
N LEU A 391 0.01 -16.06 -3.31
CA LEU A 391 -0.05 -17.13 -4.30
C LEU A 391 1.08 -18.16 -4.13
N HIS A 392 2.32 -17.70 -3.91
CA HIS A 392 3.45 -18.58 -3.61
C HIS A 392 3.21 -19.41 -2.33
N ARG A 393 2.70 -18.77 -1.27
CA ARG A 393 2.39 -19.45 -0.02
C ARG A 393 1.31 -20.52 -0.21
N TRP A 394 0.25 -20.21 -0.93
CA TRP A 394 -0.81 -21.19 -1.20
C TRP A 394 -0.31 -22.37 -2.03
N ALA A 395 0.44 -22.11 -3.09
CA ALA A 395 1.02 -23.18 -3.91
C ALA A 395 1.96 -24.07 -3.10
N GLN A 396 2.76 -23.49 -2.18
CA GLN A 396 3.63 -24.25 -1.28
C GLN A 396 2.82 -25.12 -0.31
N ILE A 397 1.74 -24.59 0.30
CA ILE A 397 0.89 -25.32 1.24
C ILE A 397 0.13 -26.45 0.52
N ASP A 398 -0.43 -26.16 -0.65
CA ASP A 398 -1.30 -27.07 -1.38
C ASP A 398 -0.52 -28.25 -2.00
N ASN A 399 0.70 -27.98 -2.50
CA ASN A 399 1.57 -29.03 -3.05
C ASN A 399 3.05 -28.62 -3.03
N GLU A 400 3.71 -28.91 -1.93
CA GLU A 400 5.11 -28.53 -1.72
C GLU A 400 6.06 -29.14 -2.77
N ASP A 401 5.82 -30.38 -3.21
CA ASP A 401 6.69 -31.06 -4.19
C ASP A 401 6.61 -30.38 -5.57
N LYS A 402 5.39 -30.11 -6.07
CA LYS A 402 5.22 -29.37 -7.34
C LYS A 402 5.76 -27.96 -7.23
N TYR A 403 5.55 -27.30 -6.10
CA TYR A 403 6.08 -25.96 -5.86
C TYR A 403 7.61 -25.93 -5.89
N ARG A 404 8.27 -26.90 -5.24
CA ARG A 404 9.72 -27.04 -5.28
C ARG A 404 10.24 -27.33 -6.69
N LYS A 405 9.54 -28.17 -7.47
CA LYS A 405 9.89 -28.42 -8.88
C LYS A 405 9.82 -27.13 -9.71
N LEU A 406 8.75 -26.34 -9.56
CA LEU A 406 8.60 -25.05 -10.26
C LEU A 406 9.73 -24.08 -9.90
N LEU A 407 10.06 -23.96 -8.62
CA LEU A 407 11.17 -23.11 -8.19
C LEU A 407 12.49 -23.56 -8.80
N ARG A 408 12.76 -24.87 -8.88
CA ARG A 408 13.99 -25.40 -9.48
C ARG A 408 14.10 -25.06 -10.97
N ILE A 409 13.04 -25.17 -11.74
CA ILE A 409 13.05 -24.81 -13.17
C ILE A 409 13.54 -23.39 -13.36
N ASN A 410 12.97 -22.46 -12.57
CA ASN A 410 13.33 -21.04 -12.65
C ASN A 410 14.73 -20.76 -12.08
N LEU A 411 15.19 -21.56 -11.11
CA LEU A 411 16.45 -21.36 -10.40
C LEU A 411 17.68 -21.85 -11.17
N VAL A 412 17.54 -22.89 -11.98
CA VAL A 412 18.67 -23.53 -12.66
C VAL A 412 19.45 -22.56 -13.55
N GLU A 413 18.77 -21.64 -14.23
CA GLU A 413 19.43 -20.61 -15.04
C GLU A 413 20.33 -19.71 -14.19
N PHE A 414 19.84 -19.29 -13.01
CA PHE A 414 20.62 -18.47 -12.07
C PHE A 414 21.81 -19.24 -11.50
N ILE A 415 21.62 -20.54 -11.18
CA ILE A 415 22.72 -21.39 -10.70
C ILE A 415 23.78 -21.56 -11.76
N ILE A 416 23.41 -21.79 -13.03
CA ILE A 416 24.37 -21.91 -14.13
C ILE A 416 25.16 -20.61 -14.32
N LYS A 417 24.50 -19.46 -14.29
CA LYS A 417 25.16 -18.13 -14.36
C LYS A 417 26.12 -17.89 -13.21
N SER A 418 25.82 -18.44 -12.03
CA SER A 418 26.63 -18.26 -10.82
C SER A 418 27.83 -19.19 -10.73
N LEU A 419 28.08 -20.07 -11.71
CA LEU A 419 29.23 -20.99 -11.71
C LEU A 419 30.59 -20.29 -11.80
N SER A 420 30.61 -19.00 -12.06
CA SER A 420 31.79 -18.14 -11.89
C SER A 420 32.24 -18.05 -10.42
N GLY A 421 31.32 -18.26 -9.47
CA GLY A 421 31.52 -18.05 -8.05
C GLY A 421 31.54 -16.57 -7.63
N ALA A 422 31.09 -15.64 -8.50
CA ALA A 422 30.93 -14.24 -8.15
C ALA A 422 29.84 -14.08 -7.09
N HIS A 423 30.10 -13.26 -6.05
CA HIS A 423 29.17 -13.11 -4.92
C HIS A 423 27.82 -12.60 -5.37
N TYR A 424 27.77 -11.64 -6.30
CA TYR A 424 26.55 -11.06 -6.84
C TYR A 424 25.66 -12.11 -7.54
N ASP A 425 26.25 -12.99 -8.39
CA ASP A 425 25.47 -14.00 -9.12
C ASP A 425 24.91 -15.07 -8.16
N VAL A 426 25.71 -15.47 -7.15
CA VAL A 426 25.24 -16.38 -6.11
C VAL A 426 24.14 -15.72 -5.26
N SER A 427 24.27 -14.43 -4.97
CA SER A 427 23.24 -13.69 -4.23
C SER A 427 21.92 -13.60 -5.00
N LYS A 428 21.95 -13.57 -6.33
CA LYS A 428 20.74 -13.69 -7.16
C LYS A 428 20.05 -15.03 -7.00
N VAL A 429 20.81 -16.13 -6.90
CA VAL A 429 20.23 -17.45 -6.59
C VAL A 429 19.50 -17.41 -5.25
N VAL A 430 20.14 -16.85 -4.20
CA VAL A 430 19.53 -16.68 -2.87
C VAL A 430 18.28 -15.80 -2.96
N TYR A 431 18.34 -14.71 -3.70
CA TYR A 431 17.22 -13.79 -3.87
C TYR A 431 16.02 -14.48 -4.54
N GLU A 432 16.23 -15.20 -5.63
CA GLU A 432 15.14 -15.90 -6.33
C GLU A 432 14.50 -16.99 -5.46
N MET A 433 15.27 -17.65 -4.58
CA MET A 433 14.72 -18.64 -3.65
C MET A 433 13.86 -18.03 -2.55
N TYR A 434 14.18 -16.80 -2.08
CA TYR A 434 13.63 -16.29 -0.81
C TYR A 434 13.02 -14.88 -0.90
N LYS A 435 12.90 -14.28 -2.09
CA LYS A 435 12.41 -12.89 -2.28
C LYS A 435 11.01 -12.60 -1.72
N HIS A 436 10.18 -13.63 -1.50
CA HIS A 436 8.85 -13.49 -0.92
C HIS A 436 8.81 -13.77 0.59
N GLN A 437 9.92 -14.22 1.17
CA GLN A 437 10.01 -14.59 2.58
C GLN A 437 10.87 -13.62 3.38
N TYR A 438 11.84 -12.94 2.76
CA TYR A 438 12.79 -12.06 3.44
C TYR A 438 12.74 -10.64 2.89
N VAL A 439 13.01 -9.68 3.77
CA VAL A 439 13.17 -8.27 3.42
C VAL A 439 14.34 -7.68 4.22
N CYS A 440 15.22 -6.94 3.54
CA CYS A 440 16.19 -6.07 4.18
C CYS A 440 15.56 -4.68 4.33
N ALA A 441 15.35 -4.23 5.56
CA ALA A 441 14.75 -2.93 5.84
C ALA A 441 15.79 -1.81 5.99
N SER A 442 17.06 -2.17 6.28
CA SER A 442 18.19 -1.22 6.34
C SER A 442 19.50 -1.93 6.00
N ILE A 443 20.14 -1.50 4.91
CA ILE A 443 21.42 -2.04 4.46
C ILE A 443 22.53 -1.70 5.46
N THR A 444 22.60 -0.45 5.91
CA THR A 444 23.67 0.04 6.81
C THR A 444 23.58 -0.56 8.21
N ARG A 445 22.35 -0.72 8.74
CA ARG A 445 22.09 -1.30 10.08
C ARG A 445 21.88 -2.80 10.03
N ARG A 446 21.84 -3.40 8.83
CA ARG A 446 21.57 -4.83 8.61
C ARG A 446 20.29 -5.32 9.30
N ILE A 447 19.23 -4.54 9.22
CA ILE A 447 17.92 -4.89 9.77
C ILE A 447 17.19 -5.76 8.76
N TRP A 448 16.86 -6.97 9.17
CA TRP A 448 16.19 -7.94 8.34
C TRP A 448 14.87 -8.37 8.96
N TYR A 449 13.92 -8.71 8.09
CA TYR A 449 12.65 -9.31 8.46
C TYR A 449 12.45 -10.61 7.69
N GLU A 450 11.87 -11.59 8.38
CA GLU A 450 11.42 -12.86 7.81
C GLU A 450 9.91 -12.97 8.01
N PHE A 451 9.18 -13.36 6.95
CA PHE A 451 7.77 -13.69 7.06
C PHE A 451 7.61 -15.13 7.51
N ILE A 452 7.19 -15.32 8.75
CA ILE A 452 7.01 -16.61 9.40
C ILE A 452 5.84 -16.52 10.39
N ASP A 453 5.11 -17.62 10.61
CA ASP A 453 4.00 -17.68 11.55
C ASP A 453 3.02 -16.50 11.40
N HIS A 454 2.54 -16.30 10.17
CA HIS A 454 1.53 -15.28 9.79
C HIS A 454 1.95 -13.81 9.91
N ARG A 455 3.23 -13.50 10.24
CA ARG A 455 3.71 -12.11 10.41
C ARG A 455 5.18 -11.91 10.02
N TRP A 456 5.59 -10.65 9.92
CA TRP A 456 6.98 -10.25 9.72
C TRP A 456 7.70 -10.17 11.05
N LYS A 457 8.68 -11.04 11.27
CA LYS A 457 9.55 -11.02 12.46
C LYS A 457 10.89 -10.38 12.13
N GLU A 458 11.35 -9.46 12.97
CA GLU A 458 12.71 -8.91 12.87
C GLU A 458 13.70 -10.02 13.25
N ILE A 459 14.73 -10.20 12.42
CA ILE A 459 15.79 -11.19 12.64
C ILE A 459 17.15 -10.51 12.70
N ASP A 460 17.95 -10.83 13.70
CA ASP A 460 19.26 -10.23 13.89
C ASP A 460 20.18 -10.56 12.71
N THR A 461 20.61 -9.49 12.00
CA THR A 461 21.55 -9.55 10.86
C THR A 461 21.21 -10.59 9.77
N GLY A 462 19.97 -11.08 9.74
CA GLY A 462 19.50 -12.07 8.75
C GLY A 462 20.06 -13.48 8.97
N TYR A 463 20.27 -13.88 10.24
CA TYR A 463 20.92 -15.16 10.57
C TYR A 463 20.19 -16.38 10.01
N THR A 464 18.86 -16.36 9.91
CA THR A 464 18.07 -17.47 9.35
C THR A 464 18.34 -17.64 7.86
N LEU A 465 18.38 -16.54 7.10
CA LEU A 465 18.77 -16.56 5.69
C LEU A 465 20.19 -17.08 5.51
N ARG A 466 21.11 -16.66 6.39
CA ARG A 466 22.50 -17.13 6.40
C ARG A 466 22.61 -18.64 6.65
N GLN A 467 21.77 -19.22 7.50
CA GLN A 467 21.69 -20.67 7.69
C GLN A 467 21.15 -21.38 6.44
N LYS A 468 20.12 -20.84 5.79
CA LYS A 468 19.55 -21.38 4.54
C LYS A 468 20.57 -21.41 3.40
N ILE A 469 21.47 -20.41 3.32
CA ILE A 469 22.57 -20.42 2.36
C ILE A 469 23.45 -21.67 2.51
N SER A 470 23.78 -22.07 3.74
CA SER A 470 24.64 -23.22 4.00
C SER A 470 23.95 -24.57 3.82
N ASN A 471 22.65 -24.63 3.86
CA ASN A 471 21.85 -25.84 3.80
C ASN A 471 21.05 -25.93 2.50
N GLU A 472 19.99 -25.14 2.36
CA GLU A 472 19.04 -25.27 1.25
C GLU A 472 19.65 -24.85 -0.09
N VAL A 473 20.36 -23.69 -0.13
CA VAL A 473 21.03 -23.24 -1.36
C VAL A 473 22.10 -24.25 -1.83
N VAL A 474 22.89 -24.79 -0.90
CA VAL A 474 23.87 -25.84 -1.20
C VAL A 474 23.21 -27.08 -1.80
N ASN A 475 22.03 -27.47 -1.31
CA ASN A 475 21.30 -28.61 -1.84
C ASN A 475 20.88 -28.43 -3.30
N GLU A 476 20.48 -27.21 -3.69
CA GLU A 476 20.15 -26.91 -5.10
C GLU A 476 21.38 -27.01 -6.02
N TYR A 477 22.54 -26.50 -5.57
CA TYR A 477 23.79 -26.70 -6.30
C TYR A 477 24.20 -28.17 -6.40
N CYS A 478 24.03 -28.95 -5.31
CA CYS A 478 24.29 -30.40 -5.33
C CYS A 478 23.34 -31.15 -6.27
N GLY A 479 22.07 -30.72 -6.40
CA GLY A 479 21.11 -31.26 -7.34
C GLY A 479 21.62 -31.14 -8.78
N LEU A 480 22.07 -29.95 -9.18
CA LEU A 480 22.65 -29.70 -10.50
C LEU A 480 23.95 -30.51 -10.73
N MET A 481 24.80 -30.62 -9.68
CA MET A 481 26.00 -31.43 -9.77
C MET A 481 25.71 -32.90 -10.02
N LYS A 482 24.72 -33.50 -9.34
CA LYS A 482 24.27 -34.87 -9.54
C LYS A 482 23.79 -35.07 -11.00
N PHE A 483 23.01 -34.15 -11.54
CA PHE A 483 22.55 -34.18 -12.91
C PHE A 483 23.74 -34.19 -13.92
N TYR A 484 24.69 -33.26 -13.79
CA TYR A 484 25.86 -33.24 -14.67
C TYR A 484 26.75 -34.49 -14.54
N SER A 485 26.93 -35.00 -13.32
CA SER A 485 27.69 -36.23 -13.06
C SER A 485 27.03 -37.44 -13.76
N LYS A 486 25.72 -37.59 -13.63
CA LYS A 486 24.94 -38.64 -14.30
C LYS A 486 25.05 -38.54 -15.82
N LYS A 487 24.91 -37.32 -16.34
CA LYS A 487 25.03 -37.05 -17.78
C LYS A 487 26.44 -37.36 -18.30
N ALA A 488 27.47 -36.99 -17.54
CA ALA A 488 28.87 -37.32 -17.88
C ALA A 488 29.16 -38.84 -17.88
N SER A 489 28.53 -39.61 -16.98
CA SER A 489 28.71 -41.06 -16.91
C SER A 489 28.08 -41.82 -18.09
N LEU A 490 27.10 -41.21 -18.77
CA LEU A 490 26.45 -41.78 -19.95
C LEU A 490 27.26 -41.55 -21.27
N LEU A 491 28.27 -40.67 -21.24
CA LEU A 491 29.08 -40.35 -22.41
C LEU A 491 30.34 -41.24 -22.49
N ALA A 492 30.78 -41.53 -23.72
CA ALA A 492 32.00 -42.27 -23.95
C ALA A 492 33.24 -41.51 -23.47
N GLU A 493 34.32 -42.21 -23.13
CA GLU A 493 35.59 -41.60 -22.65
C GLU A 493 36.21 -40.60 -23.68
N THR A 494 35.93 -40.79 -24.97
CA THR A 494 36.46 -39.95 -26.06
C THR A 494 35.58 -38.75 -26.37
N ASP A 495 34.45 -38.56 -25.67
CA ASP A 495 33.53 -37.45 -25.91
C ASP A 495 33.98 -36.18 -25.17
N THR A 496 34.34 -35.16 -25.91
CA THR A 496 34.81 -33.86 -25.34
C THR A 496 33.75 -33.19 -24.44
N ARG A 497 32.46 -33.50 -24.59
CA ARG A 497 31.38 -32.99 -23.72
C ARG A 497 31.49 -33.52 -22.30
N LYS A 498 32.05 -34.75 -22.12
CA LYS A 498 32.28 -35.33 -20.78
C LYS A 498 33.20 -34.45 -19.92
N ASP A 499 34.33 -33.98 -20.51
CA ASP A 499 35.26 -33.11 -19.81
C ASP A 499 34.62 -31.75 -19.40
N SER A 500 33.78 -31.21 -20.26
CA SER A 500 33.05 -29.98 -19.98
C SER A 500 32.07 -30.17 -18.79
N LEU A 501 31.33 -31.29 -18.76
CA LEU A 501 30.41 -31.59 -17.66
C LEU A 501 31.16 -31.82 -16.32
N LEU A 502 32.27 -32.54 -16.36
CA LEU A 502 33.11 -32.75 -15.18
C LEU A 502 33.72 -31.45 -14.66
N ALA A 503 34.13 -30.54 -15.56
CA ALA A 503 34.59 -29.21 -15.20
C ALA A 503 33.48 -28.39 -14.51
N LYS A 504 32.25 -28.46 -14.98
CA LYS A 504 31.07 -27.85 -14.30
C LYS A 504 30.88 -28.48 -12.90
N CYS A 505 30.93 -29.81 -12.75
CA CYS A 505 30.82 -30.48 -11.45
C CYS A 505 31.88 -29.98 -10.45
N LYS A 506 33.13 -29.81 -10.91
CA LYS A 506 34.24 -29.30 -10.11
C LYS A 506 33.93 -27.89 -9.59
N LYS A 507 33.50 -26.97 -10.49
CA LYS A 507 33.11 -25.61 -10.12
C LYS A 507 31.98 -25.60 -9.08
N ILE A 508 30.96 -26.41 -9.27
CA ILE A 508 29.85 -26.52 -8.31
C ILE A 508 30.36 -26.99 -6.96
N SER A 509 31.22 -28.02 -6.92
CA SER A 509 31.83 -28.51 -5.67
C SER A 509 32.61 -27.41 -4.93
N GLU A 510 33.39 -26.62 -5.63
CA GLU A 510 34.11 -25.47 -5.07
C GLU A 510 33.15 -24.43 -4.46
N ILE A 511 32.04 -24.10 -5.17
CA ILE A 511 31.03 -23.17 -4.70
C ILE A 511 30.33 -23.72 -3.44
N THR A 512 29.94 -25.00 -3.43
CA THR A 512 29.27 -25.61 -2.27
C THR A 512 30.13 -25.62 -1.02
N ILE A 513 31.45 -25.77 -1.16
CA ILE A 513 32.39 -25.64 -0.06
C ILE A 513 32.42 -24.18 0.43
N LYS A 514 32.55 -23.20 -0.49
CA LYS A 514 32.58 -21.77 -0.19
C LYS A 514 31.29 -21.31 0.51
N LEU A 515 30.12 -21.79 0.10
CA LEU A 515 28.82 -21.47 0.72
C LEU A 515 28.72 -21.89 2.20
N ARG A 516 29.60 -22.78 2.65
CA ARG A 516 29.71 -23.21 4.06
C ARG A 516 30.79 -22.44 4.83
N THR A 517 31.59 -21.60 4.18
CA THR A 517 32.60 -20.76 4.83
C THR A 517 32.04 -19.40 5.24
N THR A 518 32.48 -18.90 6.41
CA THR A 518 31.93 -17.66 7.00
C THR A 518 32.20 -16.44 6.12
N GLY A 519 33.44 -16.20 5.68
CA GLY A 519 33.79 -15.00 4.92
C GLY A 519 33.09 -14.92 3.56
N TYR A 520 32.91 -16.04 2.87
CA TYR A 520 32.16 -16.05 1.61
C TYR A 520 30.68 -15.77 1.81
N LYS A 521 30.06 -16.37 2.85
CA LYS A 521 28.67 -16.07 3.22
C LYS A 521 28.46 -14.61 3.62
N ASP A 522 29.41 -14.01 4.33
CA ASP A 522 29.32 -12.60 4.73
C ASP A 522 29.29 -11.67 3.52
N ASN A 523 30.06 -11.97 2.49
CA ASN A 523 30.03 -11.21 1.24
C ASN A 523 28.72 -11.43 0.47
N ILE A 524 28.19 -12.66 0.42
CA ILE A 524 26.87 -12.95 -0.16
C ILE A 524 25.78 -12.17 0.59
N MET A 525 25.81 -12.16 1.93
CA MET A 525 24.82 -11.43 2.74
C MET A 525 24.87 -9.91 2.52
N LYS A 526 26.05 -9.34 2.19
CA LYS A 526 26.17 -7.92 1.81
C LYS A 526 25.45 -7.65 0.49
N GLU A 527 25.69 -8.47 -0.53
CA GLU A 527 25.00 -8.36 -1.82
C GLU A 527 23.49 -8.64 -1.68
N CYS A 528 23.11 -9.64 -0.88
CA CYS A 528 21.72 -9.90 -0.57
C CYS A 528 21.03 -8.70 0.10
N ALA A 529 21.74 -7.97 0.97
CA ALA A 529 21.15 -6.80 1.62
C ALA A 529 20.71 -5.73 0.60
N GLU A 530 21.40 -5.60 -0.52
CA GLU A 530 21.00 -4.70 -1.60
C GLU A 530 19.85 -5.26 -2.43
N LEU A 531 19.87 -6.54 -2.75
CA LEU A 531 18.83 -7.20 -3.56
C LEU A 531 17.47 -7.26 -2.84
N PHE A 532 17.48 -7.58 -1.53
CA PHE A 532 16.28 -7.68 -0.71
C PHE A 532 15.81 -6.34 -0.12
N PHE A 533 16.49 -5.23 -0.43
CA PHE A 533 16.17 -3.95 0.17
C PHE A 533 14.83 -3.40 -0.32
N ILE A 534 13.93 -3.17 0.63
CA ILE A 534 12.66 -2.47 0.38
C ILE A 534 12.66 -1.15 1.15
N PRO A 535 12.72 0.00 0.45
CA PRO A 535 12.71 1.30 1.11
C PRO A 535 11.41 1.51 1.89
N LYS A 536 11.53 2.09 3.10
CA LYS A 536 10.40 2.38 3.99
C LYS A 536 9.56 1.16 4.39
N PHE A 537 10.16 -0.04 4.42
CA PHE A 537 9.45 -1.24 4.83
C PHE A 537 8.93 -1.14 6.27
N ILE A 538 9.76 -0.66 7.20
CA ILE A 538 9.37 -0.46 8.62
C ILE A 538 8.20 0.52 8.77
N ASP A 539 8.10 1.50 7.86
CA ASP A 539 7.00 2.47 7.91
C ASP A 539 5.65 1.86 7.53
N LYS A 540 5.67 0.73 6.83
CA LYS A 540 4.46 0.00 6.42
C LYS A 540 3.97 -0.98 7.46
N LEU A 541 4.87 -1.43 8.35
CA LEU A 541 4.52 -2.42 9.38
C LEU A 541 3.48 -1.83 10.34
N ASP A 542 2.48 -2.65 10.66
CA ASP A 542 1.40 -2.39 11.63
C ASP A 542 0.59 -1.11 11.37
N CYS A 543 0.53 -0.66 10.08
CA CYS A 543 -0.22 0.52 9.68
C CYS A 543 -1.70 0.22 9.37
N GLU A 544 -2.04 -1.03 9.07
CA GLU A 544 -3.43 -1.40 8.78
C GLU A 544 -4.21 -1.55 10.09
N THR A 545 -5.13 -0.60 10.31
CA THR A 545 -5.84 -0.48 11.59
C THR A 545 -6.92 -1.53 11.80
N SER A 546 -7.33 -2.23 10.76
CA SER A 546 -8.41 -3.22 10.78
C SER A 546 -7.94 -4.67 10.92
N LEU A 547 -6.64 -4.91 10.96
CA LEU A 547 -6.08 -6.26 11.10
C LEU A 547 -5.49 -6.47 12.48
N ILE A 548 -5.75 -7.65 13.08
CA ILE A 548 -5.14 -8.12 14.34
C ILE A 548 -4.43 -9.44 14.10
N GLY A 549 -3.12 -9.50 14.42
CA GLY A 549 -2.31 -10.70 14.33
C GLY A 549 -2.46 -11.58 15.56
N PHE A 550 -2.65 -12.88 15.36
CA PHE A 550 -2.62 -13.96 16.34
C PHE A 550 -1.46 -14.90 16.03
N GLU A 551 -1.13 -15.82 16.94
CA GLU A 551 -0.10 -16.81 16.65
C GLU A 551 -0.50 -17.76 15.51
N ASN A 552 -1.78 -18.06 15.40
CA ASN A 552 -2.33 -18.99 14.39
C ASN A 552 -2.96 -18.30 13.17
N GLY A 553 -2.90 -16.96 13.03
CA GLY A 553 -3.47 -16.27 11.89
C GLY A 553 -3.71 -14.78 12.10
N VAL A 554 -4.63 -14.22 11.33
CA VAL A 554 -5.00 -12.80 11.36
C VAL A 554 -6.52 -12.68 11.38
N TYR A 555 -7.05 -11.84 12.28
CA TYR A 555 -8.47 -11.48 12.27
C TYR A 555 -8.67 -10.17 11.49
N ASP A 556 -9.52 -10.22 10.47
CA ASP A 556 -9.91 -9.07 9.66
C ASP A 556 -11.21 -8.46 10.21
N LEU A 557 -11.07 -7.33 10.89
CA LEU A 557 -12.19 -6.60 11.51
C LEU A 557 -13.15 -5.97 10.49
N ASN A 558 -12.68 -5.74 9.25
CA ASN A 558 -13.55 -5.23 8.20
C ASN A 558 -14.48 -6.32 7.67
N ARG A 559 -13.97 -7.54 7.53
CA ARG A 559 -14.71 -8.71 7.07
C ARG A 559 -15.37 -9.50 8.21
N LEU A 560 -14.94 -9.26 9.46
CA LEU A 560 -15.33 -10.02 10.65
C LEU A 560 -15.01 -11.51 10.51
N GLU A 561 -13.80 -11.80 10.01
CA GLU A 561 -13.36 -13.17 9.74
C GLU A 561 -11.91 -13.42 10.19
N PHE A 562 -11.66 -14.63 10.63
CA PHE A 562 -10.32 -15.14 10.89
C PHE A 562 -9.76 -15.82 9.65
N ARG A 563 -8.49 -15.59 9.34
CA ARG A 563 -7.80 -16.16 8.18
C ARG A 563 -6.30 -16.28 8.39
N ASP A 564 -5.63 -16.98 7.48
CA ASP A 564 -4.18 -16.99 7.43
C ASP A 564 -3.59 -15.59 7.23
N GLY A 565 -2.47 -15.32 7.88
CA GLY A 565 -1.70 -14.10 7.66
C GLY A 565 -0.98 -14.13 6.32
N ARG A 566 -0.79 -12.96 5.73
CA ARG A 566 -0.21 -12.74 4.40
C ARG A 566 0.97 -11.79 4.47
N PRO A 567 2.02 -11.94 3.64
CA PRO A 567 3.12 -10.98 3.59
C PRO A 567 2.65 -9.54 3.34
N GLU A 568 1.58 -9.38 2.55
CA GLU A 568 0.98 -8.11 2.18
C GLU A 568 0.18 -7.44 3.30
N ASP A 569 -0.10 -8.15 4.40
CA ASP A 569 -0.75 -7.58 5.59
C ASP A 569 0.18 -6.63 6.35
N TYR A 570 1.49 -6.75 6.16
CA TYR A 570 2.53 -5.96 6.84
C TYR A 570 2.36 -5.95 8.37
N ILE A 571 1.93 -7.06 8.96
CA ILE A 571 1.79 -7.23 10.40
C ILE A 571 3.12 -7.71 10.99
N SER A 572 3.58 -7.08 12.07
CA SER A 572 4.70 -7.54 12.89
C SER A 572 4.29 -7.85 14.33
N TYR A 573 3.18 -7.29 14.80
CA TYR A 573 2.64 -7.54 16.14
C TYR A 573 1.73 -8.76 16.20
N SER A 574 1.69 -9.37 17.38
CA SER A 574 0.80 -10.50 17.71
C SER A 574 0.13 -10.27 19.06
N THR A 575 -1.03 -10.84 19.24
CA THR A 575 -1.65 -10.99 20.56
C THR A 575 -0.87 -11.97 21.45
N ASN A 576 0.07 -12.73 20.88
CA ASN A 576 0.86 -13.81 21.51
C ASN A 576 -0.01 -14.97 22.03
N ILE A 577 -1.27 -15.05 21.59
CA ILE A 577 -2.20 -16.15 21.84
C ILE A 577 -2.85 -16.59 20.53
N ASN A 578 -3.51 -17.74 20.53
CA ASN A 578 -4.27 -18.22 19.39
C ASN A 578 -5.68 -17.59 19.38
N TYR A 579 -6.21 -17.38 18.18
CA TYR A 579 -7.64 -17.16 18.03
C TYR A 579 -8.36 -18.52 18.07
N VAL A 580 -9.32 -18.62 18.99
CA VAL A 580 -10.17 -19.80 19.16
C VAL A 580 -11.62 -19.35 19.20
N GLU A 581 -12.51 -20.06 18.52
CA GLU A 581 -13.96 -19.85 18.63
C GLU A 581 -14.49 -20.68 19.80
N PHE A 582 -15.25 -20.03 20.69
CA PHE A 582 -15.85 -20.66 21.85
C PHE A 582 -17.34 -20.94 21.62
N VAL A 583 -17.81 -22.08 22.12
CA VAL A 583 -19.24 -22.36 22.21
C VAL A 583 -19.87 -21.61 23.39
N ALA A 584 -21.17 -21.35 23.33
CA ALA A 584 -21.85 -20.53 24.33
C ALA A 584 -21.72 -21.07 25.77
N ASP A 585 -21.61 -22.36 25.95
CA ASP A 585 -21.57 -23.06 27.25
C ASP A 585 -20.12 -23.39 27.69
N ASP A 586 -19.10 -22.79 27.07
CA ASP A 586 -17.72 -23.02 27.43
C ASP A 586 -17.41 -22.43 28.80
N GLN A 587 -16.71 -23.22 29.64
CA GLN A 587 -16.41 -22.85 31.03
C GLN A 587 -15.51 -21.64 31.12
N LEU A 588 -14.45 -21.54 30.27
CA LEU A 588 -13.54 -20.39 30.29
C LEU A 588 -14.26 -19.10 29.90
N LEU A 589 -15.15 -19.18 28.90
CA LEU A 589 -15.96 -18.02 28.49
C LEU A 589 -16.95 -17.61 29.60
N SER A 590 -17.52 -18.57 30.31
CA SER A 590 -18.38 -18.33 31.47
C SER A 590 -17.63 -17.68 32.61
N ASP A 591 -16.43 -18.18 32.94
CA ASP A 591 -15.58 -17.64 33.99
C ASP A 591 -15.16 -16.18 33.72
N VAL A 592 -14.81 -15.86 32.48
CA VAL A 592 -14.51 -14.47 32.07
C VAL A 592 -15.74 -13.57 32.19
N LYS A 593 -16.91 -14.02 31.79
CA LYS A 593 -18.16 -13.28 31.95
C LYS A 593 -18.49 -13.06 33.42
N GLU A 594 -18.33 -14.08 34.26
CA GLU A 594 -18.57 -13.98 35.70
C GLU A 594 -17.58 -13.01 36.36
N PHE A 595 -16.29 -13.02 35.95
CA PHE A 595 -15.32 -12.06 36.42
C PHE A 595 -15.79 -10.62 36.14
N PHE A 596 -16.21 -10.30 34.89
CA PHE A 596 -16.69 -8.97 34.56
C PHE A 596 -17.99 -8.63 35.29
N ASN A 597 -18.87 -9.61 35.55
CA ASN A 597 -20.11 -9.41 36.35
C ASN A 597 -19.79 -8.99 37.79
N LYS A 598 -18.74 -9.56 38.40
CA LYS A 598 -18.30 -9.19 39.76
C LYS A 598 -17.53 -7.86 39.77
N VAL A 599 -16.69 -7.61 38.75
CA VAL A 599 -15.90 -6.37 38.70
C VAL A 599 -16.77 -5.13 38.42
N ILE A 600 -17.79 -5.26 37.60
CA ILE A 600 -18.71 -4.18 37.24
C ILE A 600 -20.14 -4.73 37.38
N THR A 601 -20.75 -4.50 38.54
CA THR A 601 -22.09 -5.01 38.89
C THR A 601 -23.20 -4.37 38.06
N ASN A 602 -23.06 -3.07 37.70
CA ASN A 602 -24.01 -2.41 36.83
C ASN A 602 -23.88 -2.93 35.37
N GLU A 603 -24.92 -3.58 34.87
CA GLU A 603 -24.95 -4.21 33.54
C GLU A 603 -24.65 -3.21 32.41
N LYS A 604 -25.23 -2.00 32.46
CA LYS A 604 -25.05 -0.99 31.41
C LYS A 604 -23.62 -0.46 31.35
N VAL A 605 -23.00 -0.28 32.52
CA VAL A 605 -21.60 0.12 32.63
C VAL A 605 -20.67 -1.01 32.18
N ARG A 606 -20.99 -2.25 32.52
CA ARG A 606 -20.28 -3.44 32.11
C ARG A 606 -20.28 -3.62 30.58
N GLU A 607 -21.45 -3.54 29.96
CA GLU A 607 -21.61 -3.58 28.50
C GLU A 607 -20.83 -2.46 27.80
N TYR A 608 -20.86 -1.27 28.40
CA TYR A 608 -20.07 -0.14 27.93
C TYR A 608 -18.56 -0.42 27.99
N VAL A 609 -18.07 -0.95 29.12
CA VAL A 609 -16.65 -1.27 29.30
C VAL A 609 -16.20 -2.38 28.34
N LEU A 610 -16.97 -3.44 28.20
CA LEU A 610 -16.66 -4.51 27.24
C LEU A 610 -16.65 -3.99 25.79
N THR A 611 -17.61 -3.16 25.41
CA THR A 611 -17.66 -2.51 24.09
C THR A 611 -16.51 -1.53 23.89
N LEU A 612 -16.11 -0.79 24.94
CA LEU A 612 -14.94 0.07 24.93
C LEU A 612 -13.66 -0.75 24.67
N LEU A 613 -13.44 -1.81 25.44
CA LEU A 613 -12.27 -2.69 25.26
C LEU A 613 -12.27 -3.33 23.87
N ALA A 614 -13.43 -3.75 23.37
CA ALA A 614 -13.61 -4.26 22.02
C ALA A 614 -13.25 -3.22 20.96
N SER A 615 -13.55 -1.93 21.20
CA SER A 615 -13.18 -0.87 20.25
C SER A 615 -11.67 -0.73 20.06
N PHE A 616 -10.85 -1.21 21.00
CA PHE A 616 -9.39 -1.17 20.94
C PHE A 616 -8.82 -2.20 19.95
N LEU A 617 -9.60 -3.19 19.56
CA LEU A 617 -9.21 -4.09 18.46
C LEU A 617 -8.89 -3.32 17.18
N ASN A 618 -9.62 -2.25 16.91
CA ASN A 618 -9.35 -1.37 15.77
C ASN A 618 -8.50 -0.16 16.17
N GLY A 619 -7.43 0.08 15.42
CA GLY A 619 -6.54 1.24 15.61
C GLY A 619 -7.13 2.58 15.14
N TYR A 620 -8.42 2.65 14.89
CA TYR A 620 -9.07 3.88 14.49
C TYR A 620 -9.55 4.65 15.74
N THR A 621 -9.12 5.92 15.86
CA THR A 621 -9.36 6.77 17.04
C THR A 621 -10.46 7.82 16.81
N ALA A 622 -11.57 7.41 16.16
CA ALA A 622 -12.66 8.32 15.76
C ALA A 622 -13.38 8.98 16.92
N GLU A 623 -13.48 8.30 18.07
CA GLU A 623 -14.21 8.81 19.22
C GLU A 623 -13.49 9.96 19.93
N GLU A 624 -12.16 10.11 19.71
CA GLU A 624 -11.32 11.11 20.37
C GLU A 624 -11.50 11.12 21.90
N ARG A 625 -11.64 9.94 22.53
CA ARG A 625 -11.92 9.81 23.97
C ARG A 625 -10.67 9.50 24.78
N PHE A 626 -10.66 10.01 26.01
CA PHE A 626 -9.73 9.67 27.07
C PHE A 626 -10.51 9.11 28.25
N HIS A 627 -10.25 7.87 28.62
CA HIS A 627 -10.98 7.17 29.67
C HIS A 627 -10.21 7.21 30.97
N ILE A 628 -10.89 7.48 32.07
CA ILE A 628 -10.35 7.44 33.45
C ILE A 628 -11.16 6.40 34.22
N TRP A 629 -10.49 5.39 34.71
CA TRP A 629 -11.03 4.35 35.56
C TRP A 629 -10.66 4.62 37.01
N THR A 630 -11.65 4.93 37.85
CA THR A 630 -11.46 5.30 39.25
C THR A 630 -12.17 4.35 40.20
N GLY A 631 -11.85 4.40 41.49
CA GLY A 631 -12.48 3.64 42.58
C GLY A 631 -11.55 3.43 43.75
N SER A 632 -12.12 3.13 44.92
CA SER A 632 -11.48 3.16 46.25
C SER A 632 -10.40 2.11 46.54
N GLY A 633 -9.91 1.37 45.51
CA GLY A 633 -8.98 0.25 45.74
C GLY A 633 -9.70 -1.08 45.93
N SER A 634 -8.97 -2.19 45.84
CA SER A 634 -9.48 -3.57 45.94
C SER A 634 -10.70 -3.89 45.04
N ASN A 635 -10.79 -3.26 43.87
CA ASN A 635 -11.92 -3.31 42.93
C ASN A 635 -11.58 -3.95 41.57
N ALA A 636 -10.47 -4.66 41.52
CA ALA A 636 -9.98 -5.41 40.37
C ALA A 636 -9.70 -4.59 39.08
N LYS A 637 -9.62 -3.22 39.13
CA LYS A 637 -9.19 -2.38 38.00
C LYS A 637 -7.88 -2.89 37.39
N SER A 638 -6.84 -3.04 38.19
CA SER A 638 -5.51 -3.48 37.74
C SER A 638 -5.54 -4.89 37.18
N LYS A 639 -6.37 -5.78 37.77
CA LYS A 639 -6.53 -7.16 37.26
C LYS A 639 -7.27 -7.22 35.91
N THR A 640 -8.20 -6.30 35.71
CA THR A 640 -8.87 -6.14 34.40
C THR A 640 -7.89 -5.65 33.32
N ILE A 641 -7.00 -4.70 33.64
CA ILE A 641 -5.95 -4.24 32.74
C ILE A 641 -4.96 -5.39 32.47
N GLU A 642 -4.52 -6.13 33.48
CA GLU A 642 -3.60 -7.26 33.34
C GLU A 642 -4.18 -8.33 32.42
N LEU A 643 -5.44 -8.73 32.60
CA LEU A 643 -6.12 -9.67 31.73
C LEU A 643 -6.21 -9.16 30.29
N PHE A 644 -6.47 -7.86 30.11
CA PHE A 644 -6.51 -7.25 28.79
C PHE A 644 -5.13 -7.20 28.13
N GLU A 645 -4.06 -6.90 28.89
CA GLU A 645 -2.67 -6.94 28.41
C GLU A 645 -2.28 -8.37 27.96
N LEU A 646 -2.67 -9.39 28.73
CA LEU A 646 -2.45 -10.81 28.37
C LEU A 646 -3.18 -11.20 27.08
N ALA A 647 -4.40 -10.70 26.88
CA ALA A 647 -5.19 -10.99 25.68
C ALA A 647 -4.70 -10.24 24.44
N PHE A 648 -4.13 -9.05 24.60
CA PHE A 648 -3.74 -8.15 23.49
C PHE A 648 -2.25 -8.22 23.12
N GLY A 649 -1.40 -8.76 24.00
CA GLY A 649 0.03 -8.99 23.75
C GLY A 649 0.77 -7.74 23.24
N ASP A 650 1.39 -7.84 22.08
CA ASP A 650 2.20 -6.77 21.50
C ASP A 650 1.40 -5.49 21.18
N TYR A 651 0.08 -5.55 21.11
CA TYR A 651 -0.75 -4.38 20.83
C TYR A 651 -0.92 -3.44 22.03
N CYS A 652 -0.44 -3.85 23.23
CA CYS A 652 -0.47 -3.04 24.44
C CYS A 652 0.84 -2.28 24.67
N CYS A 653 0.76 -1.14 25.36
CA CYS A 653 1.92 -0.46 25.93
C CYS A 653 1.54 0.26 27.22
N LYS A 654 2.51 0.46 28.11
CA LYS A 654 2.42 1.31 29.28
C LYS A 654 3.11 2.63 28.98
N LEU A 655 2.39 3.71 29.18
CA LEU A 655 2.93 5.06 29.09
C LEU A 655 3.10 5.62 30.50
N PRO A 656 4.25 6.23 30.82
CA PRO A 656 4.43 6.84 32.13
C PRO A 656 3.47 8.02 32.30
N ILE A 657 2.87 8.16 33.46
CA ILE A 657 1.94 9.25 33.74
C ILE A 657 2.59 10.63 33.60
N THR A 658 3.89 10.73 33.88
CA THR A 658 4.70 11.94 33.68
C THR A 658 4.61 12.50 32.26
N LEU A 659 4.31 11.65 31.27
CA LEU A 659 4.04 12.12 29.92
C LEU A 659 2.87 13.10 29.86
N LEU A 660 1.82 12.86 30.65
CA LEU A 660 0.61 13.70 30.70
C LEU A 660 0.62 14.72 31.82
N THR A 661 1.56 14.69 32.78
CA THR A 661 1.57 15.62 33.94
C THR A 661 2.68 16.65 33.84
N GLN A 662 3.74 16.38 33.07
CA GLN A 662 4.87 17.30 32.91
C GLN A 662 4.71 18.22 31.69
N LYS A 663 5.49 19.31 31.69
CA LYS A 663 5.60 20.19 30.53
C LYS A 663 6.19 19.42 29.35
N ARG A 664 5.68 19.70 28.16
CA ARG A 664 6.19 19.09 26.91
C ARG A 664 7.70 19.24 26.84
N ALA A 665 8.38 18.13 26.58
CA ALA A 665 9.82 18.14 26.34
C ALA A 665 10.17 19.02 25.11
N ALA A 666 11.37 19.61 25.11
CA ALA A 666 11.82 20.42 23.98
C ALA A 666 11.79 19.61 22.67
N SER A 667 11.55 20.25 21.54
CA SER A 667 11.37 19.61 20.23
C SER A 667 12.54 18.70 19.81
N ASN A 668 13.73 18.90 20.38
CA ASN A 668 14.92 18.08 20.11
C ASN A 668 15.12 16.92 21.10
N SER A 669 14.26 16.80 22.12
CA SER A 669 14.38 15.74 23.12
C SER A 669 13.90 14.39 22.57
N ALA A 670 14.49 13.31 23.08
CA ALA A 670 13.99 11.97 22.81
C ALA A 670 12.64 11.76 23.51
N THR A 671 11.67 11.22 22.78
CA THR A 671 10.33 10.85 23.27
C THR A 671 10.13 9.37 23.05
N SER A 672 11.01 8.57 23.64
CA SER A 672 11.13 7.12 23.37
C SER A 672 9.85 6.37 23.71
N GLU A 673 9.11 6.81 24.72
CA GLU A 673 7.85 6.20 25.15
C GLU A 673 6.78 6.35 24.04
N ILE A 674 6.62 7.54 23.49
CA ILE A 674 5.69 7.81 22.40
C ILE A 674 6.13 7.04 21.13
N ALA A 675 7.43 7.01 20.84
CA ALA A 675 7.94 6.31 19.67
C ALA A 675 7.68 4.78 19.72
N ARG A 676 7.71 4.18 20.92
CA ARG A 676 7.37 2.77 21.14
C ARG A 676 5.88 2.48 21.01
N ALA A 677 5.03 3.50 21.12
CA ALA A 677 3.59 3.36 20.99
C ALA A 677 3.11 3.33 19.51
N LYS A 678 4.03 3.45 18.53
CA LYS A 678 3.70 3.29 17.11
C LYS A 678 3.08 1.90 16.85
N GLY A 679 1.90 1.86 16.20
CA GLY A 679 1.20 0.61 15.89
C GLY A 679 0.45 -0.05 17.06
N LYS A 680 0.66 0.42 18.29
CA LYS A 680 -0.09 -0.07 19.46
C LYS A 680 -1.55 0.35 19.40
N ARG A 681 -2.42 -0.44 20.03
CA ARG A 681 -3.88 -0.23 20.06
C ARG A 681 -4.37 0.24 21.41
N PHE A 682 -3.66 -0.13 22.47
CA PHE A 682 -3.97 0.20 23.83
C PHE A 682 -2.77 0.79 24.56
N ALA A 683 -3.01 1.90 25.27
CA ALA A 683 -2.01 2.52 26.13
C ALA A 683 -2.60 2.72 27.53
N CYS A 684 -1.98 2.09 28.53
CA CYS A 684 -2.34 2.23 29.93
C CYS A 684 -1.45 3.28 30.62
N LEU A 685 -2.07 4.17 31.38
CA LEU A 685 -1.40 5.08 32.30
C LEU A 685 -1.89 4.76 33.72
N GLN A 686 -1.02 4.85 34.69
CA GLN A 686 -1.35 4.42 36.06
C GLN A 686 -0.90 5.48 37.06
N GLU A 687 -1.77 5.70 38.04
CA GLU A 687 -1.54 6.37 39.30
C GLU A 687 -0.82 7.74 39.20
N PRO A 688 -1.52 8.82 38.80
CA PRO A 688 -1.02 10.17 38.93
C PRO A 688 -0.85 10.49 40.43
N ASP A 689 0.16 11.27 40.78
CA ASP A 689 0.29 11.82 42.10
C ASP A 689 -0.89 12.80 42.41
N GLU A 690 -1.36 12.83 43.67
CA GLU A 690 -2.55 13.60 44.05
C GLU A 690 -2.45 15.09 43.69
N LYS A 691 -1.23 15.64 43.56
CA LYS A 691 -0.97 17.05 43.24
C LYS A 691 -0.68 17.29 41.75
N GLU A 692 -0.66 16.28 40.92
CA GLU A 692 -0.35 16.44 39.51
C GLU A 692 -1.58 16.85 38.69
N ASN A 693 -1.36 17.78 37.77
CA ASN A 693 -2.37 18.24 36.82
C ASN A 693 -2.16 17.61 35.46
N ILE A 694 -3.24 17.21 34.79
CA ILE A 694 -3.17 16.68 33.42
C ILE A 694 -2.84 17.82 32.45
N ASN A 695 -1.83 17.61 31.62
CA ASN A 695 -1.51 18.48 30.47
C ASN A 695 -2.57 18.28 29.37
N VAL A 696 -3.55 19.16 29.36
CA VAL A 696 -4.68 19.11 28.45
C VAL A 696 -4.26 19.22 26.99
N GLY A 697 -3.22 19.97 26.68
CA GLY A 697 -2.70 20.12 25.30
C GLY A 697 -2.21 18.80 24.73
N LEU A 698 -1.37 18.09 25.50
CA LEU A 698 -0.83 16.80 25.07
C LEU A 698 -1.90 15.70 25.05
N MET A 699 -2.82 15.70 26.03
CA MET A 699 -3.96 14.78 26.03
C MET A 699 -4.79 14.95 24.76
N LYS A 700 -5.07 16.17 24.33
CA LYS A 700 -5.82 16.47 23.09
C LYS A 700 -5.06 16.01 21.84
N GLU A 701 -3.74 16.23 21.81
CA GLU A 701 -2.87 15.80 20.69
C GLU A 701 -2.88 14.27 20.54
N LEU A 702 -2.71 13.55 21.65
CA LEU A 702 -2.67 12.08 21.63
C LEU A 702 -4.03 11.42 21.31
N THR A 703 -5.14 12.09 21.61
CA THR A 703 -6.51 11.60 21.34
C THR A 703 -7.08 12.12 20.02
N GLY A 704 -6.54 13.20 19.46
CA GLY A 704 -7.13 13.93 18.32
C GLY A 704 -6.95 13.26 16.96
N GLY A 705 -6.16 12.18 16.86
CA GLY A 705 -5.96 11.48 15.60
C GLY A 705 -5.07 12.21 14.60
N ASP A 706 -4.39 13.28 14.99
CA ASP A 706 -3.37 13.96 14.19
C ASP A 706 -2.05 13.18 14.22
N LYS A 707 -1.17 13.46 13.23
CA LYS A 707 0.18 12.89 13.24
C LYS A 707 1.00 13.51 14.35
N ILE A 708 1.70 12.68 15.09
CA ILE A 708 2.64 13.06 16.13
C ILE A 708 4.07 12.74 15.69
N GLN A 709 5.00 13.56 16.13
CA GLN A 709 6.43 13.33 15.95
C GLN A 709 7.04 12.78 17.24
N ALA A 710 7.79 11.69 17.11
CA ALA A 710 8.49 11.08 18.21
C ALA A 710 9.90 10.64 17.81
N ARG A 711 10.81 10.54 18.78
CA ARG A 711 12.21 10.17 18.52
C ARG A 711 12.71 9.15 19.53
N LEU A 712 13.21 8.03 19.03
CA LEU A 712 14.00 7.11 19.84
C LEU A 712 15.42 7.66 20.03
N ILE A 713 16.07 7.33 21.16
CA ILE A 713 17.45 7.70 21.43
C ILE A 713 18.34 7.20 20.28
N TYR A 714 19.19 8.06 19.75
CA TYR A 714 20.12 7.80 18.64
C TYR A 714 19.45 7.36 17.31
N LYS A 715 18.13 7.61 17.13
CA LYS A 715 17.43 7.35 15.86
C LYS A 715 16.89 8.64 15.28
N GLU A 716 16.63 8.63 13.98
CA GLU A 716 15.92 9.71 13.30
C GLU A 716 14.50 9.85 13.86
N PRO A 717 13.95 11.07 13.87
CA PRO A 717 12.56 11.29 14.25
C PRO A 717 11.62 10.49 13.35
N ILE A 718 10.58 9.88 13.94
CA ILE A 718 9.51 9.22 13.23
C ILE A 718 8.23 10.02 13.36
N GLU A 719 7.42 10.01 12.31
CA GLU A 719 6.11 10.65 12.30
C GLU A 719 5.05 9.57 12.06
N PHE A 720 4.08 9.47 12.95
CA PHE A 720 3.01 8.48 12.82
C PHE A 720 1.70 9.00 13.38
N LYS A 721 0.59 8.41 12.94
CA LYS A 721 -0.73 8.66 13.49
C LYS A 721 -0.97 7.70 14.66
N PRO A 722 -1.33 8.17 15.86
CA PRO A 722 -1.67 7.29 16.98
C PRO A 722 -2.79 6.34 16.61
N GLN A 723 -2.61 5.05 16.90
CA GLN A 723 -3.61 4.01 16.73
C GLN A 723 -4.14 3.53 18.10
N PHE A 724 -3.48 3.96 19.18
CA PHE A 724 -3.83 3.57 20.53
C PHE A 724 -4.92 4.46 21.11
N LYS A 725 -5.76 3.86 21.91
CA LYS A 725 -6.69 4.53 22.82
C LYS A 725 -6.15 4.41 24.24
N MET A 726 -6.45 5.39 25.09
CA MET A 726 -5.82 5.49 26.40
C MET A 726 -6.81 5.24 27.53
N ILE A 727 -6.36 4.51 28.55
CA ILE A 727 -7.03 4.40 29.84
C ILE A 727 -6.06 4.84 30.93
N LEU A 728 -6.49 5.78 31.75
CA LEU A 728 -5.84 6.17 33.00
C LEU A 728 -6.53 5.45 34.16
N THR A 729 -5.78 4.68 34.95
CA THR A 729 -6.29 4.08 36.19
C THR A 729 -5.78 4.87 37.40
N CYS A 730 -6.70 5.23 38.30
CA CYS A 730 -6.37 5.98 39.49
C CYS A 730 -7.34 5.64 40.64
N ASN A 731 -6.93 5.90 41.89
CA ASN A 731 -7.83 5.86 43.04
C ASN A 731 -8.45 7.22 43.26
N HIS A 732 -7.69 8.29 43.07
CA HIS A 732 -8.14 9.68 43.16
C HIS A 732 -8.05 10.33 41.78
N LEU A 733 -9.11 11.05 41.40
CA LEU A 733 -9.17 11.73 40.13
C LEU A 733 -8.17 12.91 40.09
N PRO A 734 -7.26 12.98 39.09
CA PRO A 734 -6.30 14.06 38.94
C PRO A 734 -7.01 15.39 38.64
N LYS A 735 -6.42 16.51 38.96
CA LYS A 735 -6.98 17.80 38.56
C LYS A 735 -6.79 18.08 37.06
N ILE A 736 -7.82 18.64 36.44
CA ILE A 736 -7.82 19.05 35.03
C ILE A 736 -8.06 20.54 34.94
N PRO A 737 -7.01 21.36 34.82
CA PRO A 737 -7.15 22.81 34.80
C PRO A 737 -7.66 23.28 33.42
N SER A 738 -8.92 23.02 33.09
CA SER A 738 -9.50 23.45 31.84
C SER A 738 -11.03 23.51 31.90
N ASP A 739 -11.57 24.68 31.56
CA ASP A 739 -13.02 24.90 31.44
C ASP A 739 -13.53 24.74 30.03
N ASP A 740 -12.64 24.39 29.06
CA ASP A 740 -13.02 24.32 27.67
C ASP A 740 -13.80 23.05 27.33
N GLY A 741 -14.90 23.23 26.60
CA GLY A 741 -15.75 22.14 26.14
C GLY A 741 -15.03 21.09 25.30
N GLY A 742 -13.93 21.47 24.64
CA GLY A 742 -13.10 20.55 23.85
C GLY A 742 -12.35 19.51 24.69
N THR A 743 -12.00 19.87 25.93
CA THR A 743 -11.42 18.94 26.90
C THR A 743 -12.48 17.99 27.45
N TRP A 744 -13.58 18.54 27.99
CA TRP A 744 -14.60 17.75 28.66
C TRP A 744 -15.38 16.81 27.73
N ARG A 745 -15.51 17.16 26.44
CA ARG A 745 -16.11 16.25 25.47
C ARG A 745 -15.26 14.95 25.26
N ARG A 746 -13.94 14.99 25.51
CA ARG A 746 -13.03 13.86 25.36
C ARG A 746 -12.96 12.95 26.57
N LEU A 747 -13.27 13.47 27.75
CA LEU A 747 -13.13 12.74 29.01
C LEU A 747 -14.34 11.84 29.29
N ARG A 748 -14.06 10.63 29.78
CA ARG A 748 -15.07 9.71 30.31
C ARG A 748 -14.54 9.06 31.58
N VAL A 749 -15.32 9.17 32.64
CA VAL A 749 -14.99 8.57 33.94
C VAL A 749 -15.85 7.34 34.14
N VAL A 750 -15.20 6.23 34.43
CA VAL A 750 -15.83 4.97 34.81
C VAL A 750 -15.45 4.65 36.23
N GLU A 751 -16.43 4.55 37.10
CA GLU A 751 -16.25 4.22 38.52
C GLU A 751 -16.41 2.72 38.73
N PHE A 752 -15.40 2.10 39.34
CA PHE A 752 -15.40 0.69 39.75
C PHE A 752 -15.88 0.60 41.18
N THR A 753 -17.13 0.26 41.35
CA THR A 753 -17.83 0.26 42.64
C THR A 753 -17.66 -1.02 43.44
N SER A 754 -17.25 -2.09 42.81
CA SER A 754 -17.03 -3.40 43.44
C SER A 754 -15.86 -3.37 44.42
N LYS A 755 -15.92 -4.20 45.44
CA LYS A 755 -14.90 -4.35 46.48
C LYS A 755 -14.65 -5.84 46.73
N PHE A 756 -13.41 -6.25 46.62
CA PHE A 756 -12.99 -7.62 46.91
C PHE A 756 -12.33 -7.65 48.28
N VAL A 757 -12.89 -8.40 49.21
CA VAL A 757 -12.48 -8.48 50.62
C VAL A 757 -12.49 -9.94 51.09
N ASP A 758 -11.80 -10.24 52.18
CA ASP A 758 -11.78 -11.57 52.78
C ASP A 758 -13.13 -12.00 53.35
N ASP A 759 -13.84 -11.04 53.97
CA ASP A 759 -15.15 -11.29 54.59
C ASP A 759 -16.17 -10.27 54.02
N PRO A 760 -16.85 -10.59 52.88
CA PRO A 760 -17.79 -9.69 52.26
C PRO A 760 -19.10 -9.61 53.06
N ASP A 761 -19.62 -8.37 53.21
CA ASP A 761 -20.96 -8.15 53.77
C ASP A 761 -22.02 -8.72 52.83
N PRO A 762 -22.83 -9.71 53.27
CA PRO A 762 -23.91 -10.30 52.47
C PRO A 762 -25.00 -9.32 52.03
N ASN A 763 -25.12 -8.16 52.68
CA ASN A 763 -26.10 -7.12 52.35
C ASN A 763 -25.57 -6.11 51.32
N ASP A 764 -24.27 -6.08 51.04
CA ASP A 764 -23.70 -5.20 50.05
C ASP A 764 -23.54 -5.95 48.68
N PRO A 765 -24.35 -5.61 47.69
CA PRO A 765 -24.31 -6.28 46.39
C PRO A 765 -23.01 -6.05 45.59
N ASN A 766 -22.14 -5.16 46.06
CA ASN A 766 -20.87 -4.83 45.42
C ASN A 766 -19.66 -5.45 46.14
N GLN A 767 -19.83 -6.19 47.23
CA GLN A 767 -18.76 -6.88 47.92
C GLN A 767 -18.69 -8.35 47.51
N PHE A 768 -17.45 -8.80 47.20
CA PHE A 768 -17.18 -10.15 46.76
C PHE A 768 -15.96 -10.71 47.50
N PRO A 769 -15.86 -12.03 47.72
CA PRO A 769 -14.67 -12.65 48.31
C PRO A 769 -13.45 -12.50 47.38
N ILE A 770 -12.27 -12.35 47.99
CA ILE A 770 -10.99 -12.37 47.25
C ILE A 770 -10.77 -13.75 46.64
N ASP A 771 -10.48 -13.79 45.33
CA ASP A 771 -10.00 -15.01 44.68
C ASP A 771 -8.47 -15.02 44.66
N TYR A 772 -7.83 -15.75 45.59
CA TYR A 772 -6.38 -15.88 45.66
C TYR A 772 -5.78 -16.65 44.46
N THR A 773 -6.57 -17.40 43.73
CA THR A 773 -6.14 -18.14 42.52
C THR A 773 -6.27 -17.35 41.24
N LEU A 774 -6.75 -16.11 41.33
CA LEU A 774 -6.99 -15.28 40.17
C LEU A 774 -5.74 -15.06 39.29
N ALA A 775 -4.57 -14.90 39.92
CA ALA A 775 -3.30 -14.72 39.20
C ALA A 775 -2.94 -15.91 38.31
N ASP A 776 -3.29 -17.12 38.71
CA ASP A 776 -3.07 -18.36 37.93
C ASP A 776 -4.14 -18.53 36.80
N LYS A 777 -5.34 -17.99 37.00
CA LYS A 777 -6.44 -18.07 36.04
C LYS A 777 -6.30 -17.05 34.89
N LEU A 778 -5.85 -15.83 35.15
CA LEU A 778 -5.77 -14.77 34.17
C LEU A 778 -5.02 -15.17 32.88
N PRO A 779 -3.86 -15.85 32.90
CA PRO A 779 -3.17 -16.26 31.69
C PRO A 779 -3.98 -17.24 30.83
N THR A 780 -4.85 -18.04 31.42
CA THR A 780 -5.70 -19.01 30.70
C THR A 780 -6.95 -18.37 30.09
N TRP A 781 -7.33 -17.19 30.53
CA TRP A 781 -8.53 -16.48 30.09
C TRP A 781 -8.33 -15.58 28.88
N GLY A 782 -7.07 -15.41 28.41
CA GLY A 782 -6.75 -14.49 27.31
C GLY A 782 -7.50 -14.78 26.01
N GLU A 783 -7.54 -16.07 25.61
CA GLU A 783 -8.25 -16.49 24.38
C GLU A 783 -9.77 -16.30 24.50
N ALA A 784 -10.35 -16.61 25.66
CA ALA A 784 -11.77 -16.42 25.90
C ALA A 784 -12.15 -14.93 25.97
N LEU A 785 -11.31 -14.08 26.57
CA LEU A 785 -11.54 -12.62 26.58
C LEU A 785 -11.51 -12.07 25.15
N ILE A 786 -10.48 -12.39 24.37
CA ILE A 786 -10.36 -11.80 23.01
C ILE A 786 -11.55 -12.23 22.12
N TYR A 787 -11.99 -13.49 22.25
CA TYR A 787 -13.22 -13.96 21.60
C TYR A 787 -14.44 -13.13 22.03
N LEU A 788 -14.65 -12.92 23.33
CA LEU A 788 -15.73 -12.10 23.87
C LEU A 788 -15.68 -10.68 23.33
N LEU A 789 -14.46 -10.08 23.26
CA LEU A 789 -14.29 -8.74 22.74
C LEU A 789 -14.55 -8.66 21.22
N ILE A 790 -14.24 -9.70 20.45
CA ILE A 790 -14.61 -9.77 19.03
C ILE A 790 -16.12 -9.78 18.85
N GLU A 791 -16.85 -10.52 19.69
CA GLU A 791 -18.33 -10.48 19.67
C GLU A 791 -18.87 -9.08 20.01
N HIS A 792 -18.33 -8.41 21.02
CA HIS A 792 -18.66 -7.02 21.32
C HIS A 792 -18.24 -6.04 20.23
N TYR A 793 -17.14 -6.34 19.49
CA TYR A 793 -16.72 -5.52 18.35
C TYR A 793 -17.74 -5.57 17.20
N LYS A 794 -18.39 -6.71 16.96
CA LYS A 794 -19.49 -6.81 15.98
C LYS A 794 -20.66 -5.86 16.35
N ILE A 795 -20.91 -5.70 17.66
CA ILE A 795 -21.92 -4.73 18.17
C ILE A 795 -21.40 -3.30 17.98
N TYR A 796 -20.18 -3.03 18.43
CA TYR A 796 -19.51 -1.71 18.28
C TYR A 796 -19.52 -1.22 16.83
N LYS A 797 -19.21 -2.10 15.87
CA LYS A 797 -19.19 -1.78 14.44
C LYS A 797 -20.56 -1.35 13.90
N ARG A 798 -21.66 -1.86 14.46
CA ARG A 798 -23.04 -1.55 14.05
C ARG A 798 -23.60 -0.28 14.69
N VAL A 799 -23.32 -0.08 15.99
CA VAL A 799 -24.02 0.95 16.79
C VAL A 799 -23.07 1.98 17.42
N GLY A 800 -21.76 1.83 17.28
CA GLY A 800 -20.75 2.66 17.93
C GLY A 800 -20.66 2.44 19.43
N LEU A 801 -19.90 3.30 20.11
CA LEU A 801 -19.74 3.30 21.57
C LEU A 801 -20.83 4.18 22.21
N LYS A 802 -21.86 3.54 22.77
CA LYS A 802 -22.96 4.24 23.47
C LYS A 802 -22.63 4.41 24.93
N GLU A 803 -22.60 5.65 25.39
CA GLU A 803 -22.27 6.01 26.76
C GLU A 803 -23.52 5.90 27.66
N PRO A 804 -23.50 5.08 28.73
CA PRO A 804 -24.62 4.98 29.66
C PRO A 804 -24.73 6.25 30.56
N LYS A 805 -25.91 6.49 31.11
CA LYS A 805 -26.16 7.67 31.95
C LYS A 805 -25.23 7.74 33.15
N GLU A 806 -24.86 6.63 33.70
CA GLU A 806 -23.97 6.49 34.86
C GLU A 806 -22.57 7.06 34.56
N VAL A 807 -21.99 6.70 33.43
CA VAL A 807 -20.68 7.20 32.96
C VAL A 807 -20.75 8.71 32.65
N LEU A 808 -21.82 9.15 32.03
CA LEU A 808 -22.04 10.57 31.76
C LEU A 808 -22.20 11.39 33.06
N LEU A 809 -22.91 10.84 34.06
CA LEU A 809 -23.10 11.49 35.37
C LEU A 809 -21.78 11.57 36.14
N CYS A 810 -21.00 10.48 36.21
CA CYS A 810 -19.68 10.49 36.84
C CYS A 810 -18.77 11.53 36.19
N THR A 811 -18.77 11.59 34.85
CA THR A 811 -17.98 12.56 34.08
C THR A 811 -18.43 14.00 34.38
N LYS A 812 -19.74 14.25 34.49
CA LYS A 812 -20.31 15.55 34.81
C LYS A 812 -19.96 15.98 36.25
N ASN A 813 -20.08 15.06 37.21
CA ASN A 813 -19.68 15.32 38.58
C ASN A 813 -18.19 15.65 38.70
N TYR A 814 -17.34 14.92 37.94
CA TYR A 814 -15.94 15.23 37.89
C TYR A 814 -15.67 16.63 37.29
N GLN A 815 -16.39 17.02 36.24
CA GLN A 815 -16.31 18.36 35.67
C GLN A 815 -16.69 19.42 36.68
N ILE A 816 -17.78 19.23 37.43
CA ILE A 816 -18.24 20.18 38.47
C ILE A 816 -17.18 20.33 39.58
N ASN A 817 -16.60 19.19 40.02
CA ASN A 817 -15.59 19.20 41.08
C ASN A 817 -14.23 19.76 40.62
N ASN A 818 -14.00 19.93 39.34
CA ASN A 818 -12.82 20.56 38.76
C ASN A 818 -13.05 22.01 38.30
N ASP A 819 -14.24 22.56 38.53
CA ASP A 819 -14.55 23.95 38.18
C ASP A 819 -13.93 24.89 39.22
N THR A 820 -12.68 25.30 38.96
CA THR A 820 -11.90 26.20 39.80
C THR A 820 -12.62 27.52 40.09
N TYR A 821 -13.42 28.02 39.15
CA TYR A 821 -14.19 29.24 39.35
C TYR A 821 -15.43 28.99 40.22
N ALA A 822 -16.09 27.87 40.04
CA ALA A 822 -17.21 27.46 40.87
C ALA A 822 -16.76 27.27 42.34
N GLU A 823 -15.61 26.61 42.55
CA GLU A 823 -14.96 26.40 43.84
C GLU A 823 -14.62 27.74 44.48
N PHE A 824 -13.95 28.65 43.75
CA PHE A 824 -13.65 30.00 44.21
C PHE A 824 -14.92 30.77 44.61
N ILE A 825 -15.96 30.74 43.80
CA ILE A 825 -17.21 31.43 44.05
C ILE A 825 -17.91 30.87 45.29
N SER A 826 -17.95 29.54 45.42
CA SER A 826 -18.53 28.89 46.60
C SER A 826 -17.83 29.26 47.91
N ASP A 827 -16.51 29.37 47.85
CA ASP A 827 -15.66 29.62 49.02
C ASP A 827 -15.60 31.11 49.42
N ASN A 828 -15.72 32.03 48.47
CA ASN A 828 -15.36 33.44 48.68
C ASN A 828 -16.46 34.44 48.30
N ILE A 829 -17.53 34.02 47.65
CA ILE A 829 -18.63 34.93 47.22
C ILE A 829 -19.95 34.51 47.83
N MET A 830 -20.64 35.46 48.43
CA MET A 830 -22.00 35.28 48.97
C MET A 830 -23.01 36.20 48.28
N GLU A 831 -24.27 35.85 48.32
CA GLU A 831 -25.35 36.69 47.85
C GLU A 831 -25.63 37.83 48.91
N ASP A 832 -25.52 39.07 48.47
CA ASP A 832 -25.88 40.25 49.23
C ASP A 832 -26.51 41.29 48.33
N ALA A 833 -27.83 41.46 48.45
CA ALA A 833 -28.63 42.35 47.59
C ALA A 833 -28.19 43.83 47.64
N LYS A 834 -27.40 44.22 48.62
CA LYS A 834 -26.96 45.66 48.87
C LYS A 834 -25.55 45.88 48.31
N SER A 835 -24.77 44.88 48.11
CA SER A 835 -23.37 44.97 47.73
C SER A 835 -23.15 45.03 46.20
N ILE A 836 -22.05 45.66 45.80
CA ILE A 836 -21.56 45.75 44.42
C ILE A 836 -20.08 45.44 44.46
N VAL A 837 -19.64 44.45 43.72
CA VAL A 837 -18.24 44.01 43.68
C VAL A 837 -17.65 44.27 42.32
N LYS A 838 -16.46 44.87 42.26
CA LYS A 838 -15.73 45.10 40.99
C LYS A 838 -14.98 43.84 40.53
N ILE A 839 -14.81 43.72 39.24
CA ILE A 839 -14.03 42.60 38.69
C ILE A 839 -12.58 42.60 39.18
N ASP A 840 -11.97 43.74 39.40
CA ASP A 840 -10.60 43.86 39.89
C ASP A 840 -10.46 43.36 41.33
N GLU A 841 -11.44 43.65 42.20
CA GLU A 841 -11.52 43.12 43.55
C GLU A 841 -11.65 41.59 43.53
N ILE A 842 -12.60 41.05 42.76
CA ILE A 842 -12.80 39.62 42.62
C ILE A 842 -11.53 38.95 42.11
N TYR A 843 -10.87 39.55 41.11
CA TYR A 843 -9.68 38.96 40.50
C TYR A 843 -8.46 38.98 41.43
N ASN A 844 -8.30 40.01 42.23
CA ASN A 844 -7.24 40.05 43.25
C ASN A 844 -7.43 38.97 44.31
N TYR A 845 -8.66 38.81 44.79
CA TYR A 845 -9.00 37.72 45.70
C TYR A 845 -8.81 36.36 45.05
N PHE A 846 -9.21 36.20 43.79
CA PHE A 846 -9.00 34.98 43.06
C PHE A 846 -7.51 34.62 42.94
N LYS A 847 -6.64 35.59 42.70
CA LYS A 847 -5.19 35.34 42.63
C LYS A 847 -4.62 34.81 43.95
N ILE A 848 -5.05 35.40 45.07
CA ILE A 848 -4.61 35.00 46.40
C ILE A 848 -5.11 33.58 46.70
N TRP A 849 -6.41 33.38 46.63
CA TRP A 849 -7.05 32.08 46.84
C TRP A 849 -6.45 31.02 45.92
N TYR A 850 -6.19 31.33 44.63
CA TYR A 850 -5.60 30.42 43.68
C TYR A 850 -4.16 30.00 44.07
N LYS A 851 -3.34 30.95 44.57
CA LYS A 851 -1.99 30.65 45.04
C LYS A 851 -2.01 29.79 46.31
N GLU A 852 -2.97 29.96 47.18
CA GLU A 852 -3.14 29.20 48.41
C GLU A 852 -3.67 27.77 48.10
N SER A 853 -4.66 27.67 47.22
CA SER A 853 -5.32 26.42 46.90
C SER A 853 -4.54 25.56 45.89
N TYR A 854 -3.74 26.17 45.01
CA TYR A 854 -3.02 25.56 43.92
C TYR A 854 -1.52 25.89 43.95
N SER A 855 -0.73 24.99 44.48
CA SER A 855 0.73 25.20 44.68
C SER A 855 1.58 25.21 43.39
N SER A 856 1.01 24.87 42.25
CA SER A 856 1.70 24.86 40.92
C SER A 856 0.73 25.16 39.80
N GLY A 857 1.02 26.18 39.00
CA GLY A 857 0.24 26.57 37.82
C GLY A 857 0.23 28.09 37.61
N SER A 858 0.09 28.58 36.39
CA SER A 858 -0.17 30.00 36.14
C SER A 858 -1.64 30.29 36.49
N CYS A 859 -1.87 31.26 37.34
CA CYS A 859 -3.21 31.72 37.66
C CYS A 859 -3.97 32.10 36.37
N PRO A 860 -5.23 31.63 36.19
CA PRO A 860 -6.06 32.00 35.05
C PRO A 860 -6.20 33.54 34.95
N ASN A 861 -6.34 34.01 33.72
CA ASN A 861 -6.34 35.45 33.47
C ASN A 861 -7.67 36.10 33.90
N ARG A 862 -7.62 37.44 34.10
CA ARG A 862 -8.77 38.24 34.51
C ARG A 862 -9.96 38.14 33.54
N LYS A 863 -9.68 37.97 32.25
CA LYS A 863 -10.72 37.87 31.20
C LYS A 863 -11.54 36.59 31.37
N ASP A 864 -10.90 35.48 31.62
CA ASP A 864 -11.59 34.18 31.73
C ASP A 864 -12.47 34.15 32.98
N LEU A 865 -11.99 34.68 34.15
CA LEU A 865 -12.79 34.81 35.33
C LEU A 865 -13.99 35.77 35.09
N LYS A 866 -13.77 36.84 34.36
CA LYS A 866 -14.84 37.79 34.00
C LYS A 866 -15.91 37.11 33.15
N ASP A 867 -15.51 36.42 32.10
CA ASP A 867 -16.42 35.70 31.19
C ASP A 867 -17.23 34.63 31.95
N TYR A 868 -16.63 33.97 32.93
CA TYR A 868 -17.30 33.00 33.78
C TYR A 868 -18.33 33.69 34.70
N MET A 869 -17.95 34.78 35.35
CA MET A 869 -18.85 35.58 36.21
C MET A 869 -20.03 36.17 35.44
N GLU A 870 -19.80 36.64 34.21
CA GLU A 870 -20.87 37.13 33.33
C GLU A 870 -21.85 36.02 32.92
N LYS A 871 -21.37 34.81 32.74
CA LYS A 871 -22.22 33.66 32.44
C LYS A 871 -23.08 33.23 33.62
N LYS A 872 -22.56 33.37 34.85
CA LYS A 872 -23.24 32.94 36.07
C LYS A 872 -24.18 34.04 36.64
N TYR A 873 -23.72 35.28 36.68
CA TYR A 873 -24.42 36.41 37.29
C TYR A 873 -24.95 37.47 36.31
N GLY A 874 -24.79 37.23 35.00
CA GLY A 874 -25.15 38.15 33.93
C GLY A 874 -24.06 39.20 33.65
N LYS A 875 -24.27 39.97 32.59
CA LYS A 875 -23.28 41.01 32.20
C LYS A 875 -23.13 42.05 33.31
N HIS A 876 -21.90 42.43 33.64
CA HIS A 876 -21.62 43.50 34.60
C HIS A 876 -22.05 44.84 34.01
N ASP A 877 -22.86 45.58 34.77
CA ASP A 877 -23.40 46.91 34.38
C ASP A 877 -22.69 48.05 35.06
N GLN A 878 -22.80 49.24 34.47
CA GLN A 878 -22.46 50.49 35.19
C GLN A 878 -23.55 50.78 36.26
N VAL A 879 -23.20 50.57 37.51
CA VAL A 879 -24.10 50.78 38.62
C VAL A 879 -23.72 52.09 39.26
N ASN A 880 -24.73 52.98 39.58
CA ASN A 880 -24.51 54.17 40.34
C ASN A 880 -24.45 53.83 41.85
N THR A 881 -23.37 54.22 42.52
CA THR A 881 -23.26 54.08 43.96
C THR A 881 -24.09 55.16 44.65
N ARG A 882 -24.36 55.04 45.97
CA ARG A 882 -25.04 56.05 46.76
C ARG A 882 -24.32 57.41 46.75
N THR A 883 -23.06 57.48 46.35
CA THR A 883 -22.21 58.67 46.24
C THR A 883 -22.06 59.15 44.78
N SER A 884 -22.96 58.81 43.88
CA SER A 884 -23.00 59.20 42.43
C SER A 884 -21.77 58.80 41.56
N GLN A 885 -20.92 57.94 42.09
CA GLN A 885 -19.83 57.36 41.24
C GLN A 885 -20.33 56.17 40.38
N LYS A 886 -19.96 56.16 39.11
CA LYS A 886 -20.27 55.06 38.26
C LYS A 886 -19.20 53.94 38.38
N ILE A 887 -19.59 52.83 38.97
CA ILE A 887 -18.75 51.67 39.15
C ILE A 887 -19.19 50.55 38.18
N ARG A 888 -18.24 49.89 37.50
CA ARG A 888 -18.50 48.66 36.72
C ARG A 888 -18.31 47.44 37.60
N GLY A 889 -19.39 46.68 37.86
CA GLY A 889 -19.38 45.50 38.72
C GLY A 889 -20.68 44.74 38.72
N TRP A 890 -20.73 43.67 39.50
CA TRP A 890 -21.97 42.91 39.75
C TRP A 890 -22.64 43.38 41.00
N LYS A 891 -23.95 43.59 40.90
CA LYS A 891 -24.82 43.89 42.03
C LYS A 891 -25.43 42.62 42.58
N GLY A 892 -25.62 42.51 43.91
CA GLY A 892 -26.28 41.39 44.57
C GLY A 892 -25.32 40.27 45.00
N ILE A 893 -24.01 40.53 44.95
CA ILE A 893 -22.98 39.63 45.48
C ILE A 893 -21.95 40.43 46.30
N ALA A 894 -21.35 39.72 47.28
CA ALA A 894 -20.29 40.28 48.15
C ALA A 894 -19.17 39.22 48.32
N ILE A 895 -17.94 39.67 48.58
CA ILE A 895 -16.85 38.82 49.02
C ILE A 895 -17.04 38.52 50.49
N ILE A 896 -16.84 37.27 50.94
CA ILE A 896 -17.07 36.84 52.34
C ILE A 896 -16.07 37.53 53.25
N PRO A 897 -16.52 38.32 54.30
CA PRO A 897 -15.67 39.24 55.05
C PRO A 897 -14.55 38.60 55.89
N ASN A 898 -14.71 37.35 56.32
CA ASN A 898 -13.77 36.68 57.20
C ASN A 898 -12.50 36.15 56.55
N LYS A 899 -12.34 36.38 55.27
CA LYS A 899 -11.16 35.98 54.48
C LYS A 899 -10.44 37.18 53.85
N LEU A 900 -10.67 38.36 54.32
CA LEU A 900 -9.97 39.56 53.85
C LEU A 900 -8.53 39.54 54.38
N PRO A 901 -7.49 39.55 53.56
CA PRO A 901 -6.14 39.85 53.97
C PRO A 901 -6.09 41.36 54.36
N ASP A 902 -5.36 41.70 55.46
CA ASP A 902 -5.04 43.09 55.79
C ASP A 902 -4.21 43.66 54.62
N PHE A 903 -4.77 44.60 53.87
CA PHE A 903 -4.04 45.40 52.90
C PHE A 903 -3.33 46.55 53.62
N GLU A 904 -2.04 46.42 53.87
CA GLU A 904 -1.19 47.56 54.05
C GLU A 904 -1.03 48.29 52.72
N ASP A 905 -1.41 49.57 52.67
CA ASP A 905 -1.24 50.49 51.53
C ASP A 905 0.26 50.64 51.22
N GLU A 906 0.79 49.90 50.23
CA GLU A 906 2.06 50.24 49.63
C GLU A 906 1.79 50.93 48.29
N ASP A 907 1.64 52.31 48.39
CA ASP A 907 1.87 53.22 47.27
C ASP A 907 3.36 53.16 46.88
N GLN A 908 3.75 52.42 45.86
CA GLN A 908 4.99 52.65 45.17
C GLN A 908 4.81 52.60 43.68
N GLU A 909 5.09 53.77 43.11
CA GLU A 909 5.24 54.05 41.67
C GLU A 909 6.16 53.02 40.95
N GLU A 910 5.62 52.33 39.99
CA GLU A 910 6.45 51.72 38.93
C GLU A 910 6.58 52.69 37.76
N LYS A 911 7.80 53.21 37.61
CA LYS A 911 8.25 53.95 36.45
C LYS A 911 8.40 52.97 35.30
N ASP A 912 7.94 53.42 34.16
CA ASP A 912 8.26 52.87 32.85
C ASP A 912 9.77 52.68 32.65
N ASP A 913 10.16 51.48 32.22
CA ASP A 913 11.37 51.28 31.45
C ASP A 913 11.00 50.54 30.16
N LEU A 914 10.86 51.34 29.14
CA LEU A 914 11.06 50.97 27.73
C LEU A 914 12.57 50.84 27.48
N ASP A 915 12.91 49.89 26.61
CA ASP A 915 14.14 49.68 25.84
C ASP A 915 15.09 48.52 26.30
N ILE A 916 15.07 47.46 25.66
CA ILE A 916 15.95 46.86 24.59
C ILE A 916 15.44 45.45 24.27
#